data_99712267e187d84e0c539ef53ed3edec
#
_entry.id   99712267e187d84e0c539ef53ed3edec
#
_cell.length_a   1.000
_cell.length_b   1.000
_cell.length_c   1.000
_cell.angle_alpha   90.00
_cell.angle_beta   90.00
_cell.angle_gamma   90.00
#
_symmetry.space_group_name_H-M   'P 1'
#
loop_
_entity.id
_entity.type
_entity.pdbx_description
1 polymer ?
#
loop_
_entity_poly.entity_id
_entity_poly.type
_entity_poly.pdbx_seq_one_letter_code
_entity_poly.pdbx_strand_id
1 'polypeptide(L)'
;MYNPRFEKDVFKRDVRNNVKTLFRKEVEEATPQQLFQAVSYAVKEAIIDDWLATQKQYEKDDPKTVYYMSMEFLLGRALGNNLINMTAYKEVKEALEEMGIDLNVIEDQEPDPALGNGGLGRLAACFLDSLATLGYPAYGCGIRYHYGMFKQKIQDGYQVEVPDEWLKNGYPFELRRPEYATEVKFGGYVKTEWDGERNHFVQEGYQSVLAVPYDMPIVGYGNNVVNTLRIWDAQPIDTFSLSAFDKGDYQKAVEQENLAKNLVEVLYPNDNHYAGKELRLKQQYFFISASLQVALKKFKETNDDIHKLPEKIVFQMNDTHPTVAVAELMRLLLDQEGLNWDEAWGITTKCCAYTNHTIMAEALEKWPIELFSRLLPRVYQIVEEIYQIVEEINRRFIIDIQQKYSNVPGVDVQEKIRKMAIIYDGQVKMAHMAIVAGYSVNGVARLHTEILKKQELKDFYEMMPEKFNNKTNGITQRRFLLHGNPLLADWITEQIGDEWITDLPHLAKLKVYVDDPKFQQEFMNIKYQNKLRLAKYIKEHNGIDVDPRSIFDVQVKRLHEYKRQLLNILHVMYLYNQLKDNPNMDMVPRTFIFGAKAAAGYQIAKKTIKLINSVADVINNDKSINGKLKVVFIEDYRVSNAELIFAAADVSEQISTASKEASGTGNMKFMLNGALTLGTMDGANVEIVEKVGKENAFIFGLSADEVINYENNGGYNPEEIFNTDQDIRRVLMQLINGYYSPQDPELFRDIYNSLLNTKNSAKADTYFILKDFRSYAEAQKRVEAAYRDENWWARAAMLNTASAGKFSSDRTIEEYVRDIWHLEKIHVDDDDVKAL
;
A
#
# COMPACT_ATOMS: atom_id res chain seq x y z
N MET A 1 18.16 -15.90 -16.70
CA MET A 1 17.76 -17.29 -16.37
C MET A 1 16.76 -17.73 -17.42
N TYR A 2 16.79 -19.00 -17.82
CA TYR A 2 15.95 -19.57 -18.87
C TYR A 2 14.98 -20.58 -18.24
N ASN A 3 13.72 -20.59 -18.70
CA ASN A 3 12.77 -21.59 -18.24
C ASN A 3 12.87 -22.86 -19.13
N PRO A 4 13.40 -23.97 -18.62
CA PRO A 4 13.62 -25.17 -19.42
C PRO A 4 12.32 -25.87 -19.84
N ARG A 5 11.18 -25.53 -19.24
CA ARG A 5 9.86 -26.11 -19.55
C ARG A 5 9.04 -25.27 -20.54
N PHE A 6 9.51 -24.07 -20.89
CA PHE A 6 8.81 -23.23 -21.84
C PHE A 6 9.06 -23.69 -23.28
N GLU A 7 8.00 -24.04 -23.99
CA GLU A 7 8.02 -24.46 -25.39
C GLU A 7 7.38 -23.40 -26.29
N LYS A 8 8.23 -22.72 -27.06
CA LYS A 8 7.84 -21.59 -27.93
C LYS A 8 6.70 -21.95 -28.91
N ASP A 9 6.77 -23.12 -29.58
CA ASP A 9 5.78 -23.52 -30.57
C ASP A 9 4.42 -23.88 -29.95
N VAL A 10 4.44 -24.48 -28.77
CA VAL A 10 3.23 -24.74 -27.98
C VAL A 10 2.56 -23.42 -27.60
N PHE A 11 3.34 -22.48 -27.08
CA PHE A 11 2.83 -21.15 -26.71
C PHE A 11 2.19 -20.42 -27.89
N LYS A 12 2.85 -20.39 -29.02
CA LYS A 12 2.30 -19.76 -30.25
C LYS A 12 0.98 -20.40 -30.68
N ARG A 13 0.91 -21.74 -30.63
CA ARG A 13 -0.32 -22.46 -30.93
C ARG A 13 -1.44 -22.06 -29.98
N ASP A 14 -1.14 -21.99 -28.69
CA ASP A 14 -2.14 -21.69 -27.66
C ASP A 14 -2.67 -20.25 -27.81
N VAL A 15 -1.80 -19.28 -28.12
CA VAL A 15 -2.21 -17.92 -28.43
C VAL A 15 -3.17 -17.89 -29.64
N ARG A 16 -2.84 -18.59 -30.73
CA ARG A 16 -3.73 -18.69 -31.89
C ARG A 16 -5.07 -19.31 -31.55
N ASN A 17 -5.05 -20.40 -30.79
CA ASN A 17 -6.28 -21.09 -30.38
C ASN A 17 -7.14 -20.18 -29.49
N ASN A 18 -6.52 -19.43 -28.57
CA ASN A 18 -7.24 -18.49 -27.72
C ASN A 18 -7.90 -17.38 -28.53
N VAL A 19 -7.22 -16.81 -29.53
CA VAL A 19 -7.82 -15.80 -30.42
C VAL A 19 -9.04 -16.37 -31.14
N LYS A 20 -8.93 -17.58 -31.67
CA LYS A 20 -10.05 -18.25 -32.35
C LYS A 20 -11.22 -18.54 -31.43
N THR A 21 -10.92 -19.10 -30.27
CA THR A 21 -11.95 -19.57 -29.33
C THR A 21 -12.67 -18.42 -28.63
N LEU A 22 -11.93 -17.39 -28.24
CA LEU A 22 -12.49 -16.25 -27.49
C LEU A 22 -13.18 -15.24 -28.42
N PHE A 23 -12.62 -15.00 -29.63
CA PHE A 23 -13.03 -13.90 -30.47
C PHE A 23 -13.48 -14.28 -31.88
N ARG A 24 -13.34 -15.54 -32.27
CA ARG A 24 -13.67 -16.04 -33.62
C ARG A 24 -12.93 -15.24 -34.72
N LYS A 25 -11.61 -15.02 -34.49
CA LYS A 25 -10.73 -14.28 -35.41
C LYS A 25 -9.40 -15.01 -35.61
N GLU A 26 -8.70 -14.63 -36.66
CA GLU A 26 -7.27 -14.93 -36.79
C GLU A 26 -6.45 -13.85 -36.07
N VAL A 27 -5.18 -14.13 -35.79
CA VAL A 27 -4.28 -13.23 -35.04
C VAL A 27 -4.17 -11.85 -35.68
N GLU A 28 -4.09 -11.82 -37.00
CA GLU A 28 -3.97 -10.58 -37.80
C GLU A 28 -5.21 -9.68 -37.76
N GLU A 29 -6.34 -10.25 -37.41
CA GLU A 29 -7.63 -9.54 -37.30
C GLU A 29 -7.94 -9.08 -35.87
N ALA A 30 -7.20 -9.59 -34.90
CA ALA A 30 -7.46 -9.30 -33.48
C ALA A 30 -6.97 -7.90 -33.09
N THR A 31 -7.75 -7.22 -32.24
CA THR A 31 -7.33 -5.95 -31.64
C THR A 31 -6.23 -6.17 -30.61
N PRO A 32 -5.42 -5.15 -30.28
CA PRO A 32 -4.42 -5.25 -29.22
C PRO A 32 -4.99 -5.78 -27.89
N GLN A 33 -6.19 -5.33 -27.50
CA GLN A 33 -6.88 -5.81 -26.29
C GLN A 33 -7.23 -7.30 -26.38
N GLN A 34 -7.69 -7.77 -27.54
CA GLN A 34 -7.99 -9.19 -27.75
C GLN A 34 -6.73 -10.04 -27.72
N LEU A 35 -5.64 -9.55 -28.30
CA LEU A 35 -4.32 -10.20 -28.24
C LEU A 35 -3.79 -10.26 -26.81
N PHE A 36 -3.96 -9.19 -26.03
CA PHE A 36 -3.61 -9.19 -24.60
C PHE A 36 -4.34 -10.32 -23.86
N GLN A 37 -5.63 -10.48 -24.07
CA GLN A 37 -6.39 -11.55 -23.43
C GLN A 37 -5.92 -12.94 -23.88
N ALA A 38 -5.73 -13.15 -25.17
CA ALA A 38 -5.29 -14.42 -25.71
C ALA A 38 -3.89 -14.83 -25.20
N VAL A 39 -2.96 -13.87 -25.16
CA VAL A 39 -1.61 -14.07 -24.60
C VAL A 39 -1.67 -14.35 -23.12
N SER A 40 -2.45 -13.58 -22.37
CA SER A 40 -2.59 -13.75 -20.92
C SER A 40 -3.18 -15.10 -20.54
N TYR A 41 -4.17 -15.59 -21.26
CA TYR A 41 -4.70 -16.94 -21.06
C TYR A 41 -3.67 -18.03 -21.35
N ALA A 42 -2.84 -17.88 -22.39
CA ALA A 42 -1.76 -18.81 -22.68
C ALA A 42 -0.69 -18.81 -21.57
N VAL A 43 -0.36 -17.64 -21.02
CA VAL A 43 0.57 -17.54 -19.87
C VAL A 43 -0.05 -18.15 -18.62
N LYS A 44 -1.32 -17.88 -18.35
CA LYS A 44 -2.04 -18.49 -17.22
C LYS A 44 -2.04 -20.01 -17.30
N GLU A 45 -2.23 -20.57 -18.47
CA GLU A 45 -2.19 -22.03 -18.69
C GLU A 45 -0.85 -22.62 -18.28
N ALA A 46 0.25 -21.95 -18.62
CA ALA A 46 1.59 -22.35 -18.18
C ALA A 46 1.77 -22.20 -16.65
N ILE A 47 1.13 -21.22 -16.02
CA ILE A 47 1.18 -21.02 -14.55
C ILE A 47 0.38 -22.08 -13.81
N ILE A 48 -0.70 -22.59 -14.39
CA ILE A 48 -1.62 -23.53 -13.73
C ILE A 48 -0.89 -24.81 -13.27
N ASP A 49 0.01 -25.34 -14.06
CA ASP A 49 0.75 -26.55 -13.69
C ASP A 49 1.63 -26.32 -12.44
N ASP A 50 2.35 -25.21 -12.37
CA ASP A 50 3.11 -24.83 -11.19
C ASP A 50 2.20 -24.58 -9.97
N TRP A 51 1.05 -23.99 -10.21
CA TRP A 51 0.07 -23.69 -9.16
C TRP A 51 -0.52 -24.97 -8.56
N LEU A 52 -0.88 -25.94 -9.42
CA LEU A 52 -1.34 -27.24 -8.99
C LEU A 52 -0.25 -28.03 -8.25
N ALA A 53 1.00 -28.00 -8.75
CA ALA A 53 2.12 -28.66 -8.08
C ALA A 53 2.36 -28.06 -6.68
N THR A 54 2.28 -26.74 -6.55
CA THR A 54 2.36 -26.04 -5.26
C THR A 54 1.24 -26.48 -4.31
N GLN A 55 -0.01 -26.56 -4.81
CA GLN A 55 -1.14 -27.04 -4.02
C GLN A 55 -0.92 -28.47 -3.52
N LYS A 56 -0.49 -29.37 -4.39
CA LYS A 56 -0.18 -30.76 -4.01
C LYS A 56 0.95 -30.85 -2.98
N GLN A 57 1.94 -29.99 -3.10
CA GLN A 57 3.02 -29.93 -2.11
C GLN A 57 2.50 -29.46 -0.75
N TYR A 58 1.58 -28.50 -0.72
CA TYR A 58 0.91 -28.10 0.52
C TYR A 58 0.13 -29.24 1.16
N GLU A 59 -0.59 -30.03 0.35
CA GLU A 59 -1.37 -31.18 0.84
C GLU A 59 -0.45 -32.27 1.41
N LYS A 60 0.71 -32.46 0.80
CA LYS A 60 1.70 -33.46 1.22
C LYS A 60 2.43 -33.08 2.50
N ASP A 61 2.90 -31.85 2.58
CA ASP A 61 3.76 -31.39 3.69
C ASP A 61 2.95 -30.84 4.87
N ASP A 62 1.70 -30.44 4.64
CA ASP A 62 0.84 -29.75 5.62
C ASP A 62 1.61 -28.67 6.40
N PRO A 63 2.25 -27.72 5.71
CA PRO A 63 3.14 -26.77 6.35
C PRO A 63 2.37 -25.70 7.10
N LYS A 64 3.01 -25.08 8.11
CA LYS A 64 2.47 -23.86 8.72
C LYS A 64 2.35 -22.78 7.63
N THR A 65 1.20 -22.12 7.58
CA THR A 65 0.83 -21.16 6.53
C THR A 65 0.48 -19.81 7.14
N VAL A 66 1.00 -18.73 6.56
CA VAL A 66 0.57 -17.37 6.89
C VAL A 66 -0.59 -16.94 6.00
N TYR A 67 -1.62 -16.39 6.65
CA TYR A 67 -2.73 -15.70 6.00
C TYR A 67 -2.52 -14.20 6.19
N TYR A 68 -2.06 -13.56 5.12
CA TYR A 68 -1.77 -12.12 5.13
C TYR A 68 -3.04 -11.35 4.80
N MET A 69 -3.65 -10.75 5.82
CA MET A 69 -4.94 -10.09 5.74
C MET A 69 -4.77 -8.60 5.52
N SER A 70 -5.23 -8.11 4.39
CA SER A 70 -5.12 -6.70 4.04
C SER A 70 -6.38 -6.20 3.35
N MET A 71 -6.78 -4.97 3.71
CA MET A 71 -7.88 -4.27 3.04
C MET A 71 -7.56 -3.95 1.59
N GLU A 72 -6.28 -3.87 1.24
CA GLU A 72 -5.83 -3.50 -0.10
C GLU A 72 -4.59 -4.28 -0.55
N PHE A 73 -4.53 -4.56 -1.86
CA PHE A 73 -3.37 -5.14 -2.54
C PHE A 73 -3.11 -4.35 -3.83
N LEU A 74 -2.09 -3.53 -3.83
CA LEU A 74 -1.71 -2.70 -4.98
C LEU A 74 -0.77 -3.49 -5.91
N LEU A 75 -1.35 -4.38 -6.72
CA LEU A 75 -0.61 -5.36 -7.50
C LEU A 75 0.15 -4.77 -8.69
N GLY A 76 -0.46 -3.83 -9.40
CA GLY A 76 0.02 -3.43 -10.71
C GLY A 76 -0.29 -4.46 -11.79
N ARG A 77 0.23 -4.25 -12.99
CA ARG A 77 0.05 -5.16 -14.12
C ARG A 77 0.72 -6.51 -13.88
N ALA A 78 0.06 -7.59 -14.26
CA ALA A 78 0.49 -8.95 -13.95
C ALA A 78 1.28 -9.62 -15.07
N LEU A 79 0.94 -9.39 -16.35
CA LEU A 79 1.49 -10.15 -17.47
C LEU A 79 3.03 -10.13 -17.49
N GLY A 80 3.64 -8.96 -17.56
CA GLY A 80 5.10 -8.82 -17.64
C GLY A 80 5.80 -9.34 -16.38
N ASN A 81 5.24 -9.06 -15.20
CA ASN A 81 5.80 -9.53 -13.94
C ASN A 81 5.75 -11.06 -13.80
N ASN A 82 4.65 -11.67 -14.23
CA ASN A 82 4.53 -13.14 -14.25
C ASN A 82 5.55 -13.76 -15.21
N LEU A 83 5.71 -13.20 -16.41
CA LEU A 83 6.70 -13.66 -17.38
C LEU A 83 8.13 -13.58 -16.84
N ILE A 84 8.46 -12.51 -16.14
CA ILE A 84 9.77 -12.35 -15.49
C ILE A 84 9.97 -13.40 -14.41
N ASN A 85 9.00 -13.58 -13.52
CA ASN A 85 9.10 -14.54 -12.41
C ASN A 85 9.10 -15.99 -12.90
N MET A 86 8.41 -16.27 -14.00
CA MET A 86 8.50 -17.57 -14.70
C MET A 86 9.82 -17.79 -15.43
N THR A 87 10.67 -16.76 -15.50
CA THR A 87 11.92 -16.78 -16.30
C THR A 87 11.69 -17.06 -17.79
N ALA A 88 10.56 -16.60 -18.34
CA ALA A 88 10.13 -16.85 -19.72
C ALA A 88 9.93 -15.54 -20.54
N TYR A 89 10.31 -14.38 -20.01
CA TYR A 89 10.02 -13.10 -20.66
C TYR A 89 10.64 -12.99 -22.06
N LYS A 90 11.90 -13.35 -22.21
CA LYS A 90 12.62 -13.25 -23.50
C LYS A 90 12.04 -14.20 -24.53
N GLU A 91 11.78 -15.44 -24.15
CA GLU A 91 11.24 -16.49 -25.02
C GLU A 91 9.82 -16.13 -25.50
N VAL A 92 8.99 -15.59 -24.62
CA VAL A 92 7.63 -15.14 -24.97
C VAL A 92 7.69 -13.94 -25.89
N LYS A 93 8.58 -12.97 -25.61
CA LYS A 93 8.78 -11.79 -26.47
C LYS A 93 9.17 -12.22 -27.88
N GLU A 94 10.15 -13.10 -28.04
CA GLU A 94 10.59 -13.66 -29.33
C GLU A 94 9.45 -14.41 -30.05
N ALA A 95 8.72 -15.26 -29.31
CA ALA A 95 7.60 -16.00 -29.88
C ALA A 95 6.51 -15.06 -30.43
N LEU A 96 6.20 -14.01 -29.73
CA LEU A 96 5.20 -13.01 -30.15
C LEU A 96 5.72 -12.17 -31.34
N GLU A 97 7.00 -11.79 -31.36
CA GLU A 97 7.62 -11.10 -32.50
C GLU A 97 7.53 -11.94 -33.79
N GLU A 98 7.77 -13.26 -33.70
CA GLU A 98 7.59 -14.19 -34.81
C GLU A 98 6.14 -14.28 -35.30
N MET A 99 5.16 -13.92 -34.47
CA MET A 99 3.74 -13.84 -34.82
C MET A 99 3.33 -12.42 -35.26
N GLY A 100 4.25 -11.47 -35.33
CA GLY A 100 3.97 -10.06 -35.64
C GLY A 100 3.31 -9.29 -34.49
N ILE A 101 3.46 -9.75 -33.26
CA ILE A 101 2.89 -9.13 -32.05
C ILE A 101 4.00 -8.48 -31.24
N ASP A 102 3.81 -7.21 -30.88
CA ASP A 102 4.72 -6.48 -29.98
C ASP A 102 4.24 -6.65 -28.53
N LEU A 103 5.07 -7.32 -27.70
CA LEU A 103 4.74 -7.55 -26.30
C LEU A 103 4.53 -6.26 -25.51
N ASN A 104 5.28 -5.18 -25.83
CA ASN A 104 5.11 -3.90 -25.13
C ASN A 104 3.71 -3.30 -25.39
N VAL A 105 3.22 -3.40 -26.61
CA VAL A 105 1.86 -2.95 -26.97
C VAL A 105 0.81 -3.79 -26.22
N ILE A 106 1.05 -5.09 -26.08
CA ILE A 106 0.17 -6.01 -25.36
C ILE A 106 0.15 -5.69 -23.86
N GLU A 107 1.29 -5.47 -23.26
CA GLU A 107 1.40 -5.09 -21.83
C GLU A 107 0.64 -3.78 -21.53
N ASP A 108 0.67 -2.82 -22.45
CA ASP A 108 -0.03 -1.54 -22.31
C ASP A 108 -1.56 -1.65 -22.32
N GLN A 109 -2.11 -2.77 -22.78
CA GLN A 109 -3.54 -3.04 -22.75
C GLN A 109 -4.04 -3.50 -21.38
N GLU A 110 -3.18 -3.98 -20.51
CA GLU A 110 -3.56 -4.45 -19.18
C GLU A 110 -3.88 -3.28 -18.26
N PRO A 111 -5.08 -3.23 -17.65
CA PRO A 111 -5.36 -2.28 -16.59
C PRO A 111 -4.63 -2.69 -15.31
N ASP A 112 -4.20 -1.69 -14.52
CA ASP A 112 -3.81 -1.98 -13.14
C ASP A 112 -5.07 -2.41 -12.37
N PRO A 113 -5.07 -3.55 -11.67
CA PRO A 113 -6.20 -3.90 -10.82
C PRO A 113 -6.40 -2.85 -9.72
N ALA A 114 -7.62 -2.31 -9.61
CA ALA A 114 -7.93 -1.22 -8.67
C ALA A 114 -8.13 -1.72 -7.22
N LEU A 115 -7.32 -2.68 -6.78
CA LEU A 115 -7.43 -3.36 -5.49
C LEU A 115 -6.61 -2.70 -4.38
N GLY A 116 -5.96 -1.59 -4.65
CA GLY A 116 -5.13 -0.89 -3.69
C GLY A 116 -5.02 0.60 -3.97
N ASN A 117 -4.51 1.33 -2.98
CA ASN A 117 -4.44 2.79 -3.02
C ASN A 117 -3.01 3.31 -2.89
N GLY A 118 -2.25 2.82 -1.91
CA GLY A 118 -0.95 3.40 -1.58
C GLY A 118 0.05 2.41 -0.99
N GLY A 119 0.88 2.92 -0.07
CA GLY A 119 2.00 2.19 0.50
C GLY A 119 1.63 0.89 1.20
N LEU A 120 0.53 0.87 1.95
CA LEU A 120 0.05 -0.33 2.65
C LEU A 120 -0.30 -1.46 1.66
N GLY A 121 -1.03 -1.13 0.59
CA GLY A 121 -1.41 -2.10 -0.43
C GLY A 121 -0.23 -2.57 -1.28
N ARG A 122 0.72 -1.68 -1.59
CA ARG A 122 1.91 -2.08 -2.33
C ARG A 122 2.85 -2.95 -1.48
N LEU A 123 2.96 -2.65 -0.20
CA LEU A 123 3.70 -3.51 0.73
C LEU A 123 3.15 -4.93 0.76
N ALA A 124 1.82 -5.07 0.86
CA ALA A 124 1.14 -6.36 0.81
C ALA A 124 1.48 -7.12 -0.48
N ALA A 125 1.46 -6.45 -1.63
CA ALA A 125 1.81 -7.03 -2.92
C ALA A 125 3.29 -7.46 -2.98
N CYS A 126 4.22 -6.63 -2.49
CA CYS A 126 5.64 -6.98 -2.41
C CYS A 126 5.88 -8.19 -1.49
N PHE A 127 5.16 -8.27 -0.37
CA PHE A 127 5.29 -9.39 0.56
C PHE A 127 4.82 -10.70 -0.06
N LEU A 128 3.74 -10.69 -0.84
CA LEU A 128 3.29 -11.88 -1.57
C LEU A 128 4.34 -12.35 -2.58
N ASP A 129 4.93 -11.44 -3.34
CA ASP A 129 6.02 -11.74 -4.28
C ASP A 129 7.22 -12.36 -3.56
N SER A 130 7.64 -11.79 -2.45
CA SER A 130 8.77 -12.30 -1.65
C SER A 130 8.47 -13.65 -1.00
N LEU A 131 7.27 -13.84 -0.47
CA LEU A 131 6.85 -15.13 0.11
C LEU A 131 6.92 -16.25 -0.92
N ALA A 132 6.40 -16.02 -2.13
CA ALA A 132 6.45 -16.98 -3.22
C ALA A 132 7.89 -17.24 -3.69
N THR A 133 8.68 -16.18 -3.87
CA THR A 133 10.07 -16.29 -4.32
C THR A 133 10.96 -17.01 -3.30
N LEU A 134 10.72 -16.82 -2.01
CA LEU A 134 11.46 -17.49 -0.96
C LEU A 134 10.92 -18.93 -0.67
N GLY A 135 9.78 -19.29 -1.24
CA GLY A 135 9.17 -20.62 -1.07
C GLY A 135 8.40 -20.77 0.24
N TYR A 136 7.89 -19.70 0.84
CA TYR A 136 7.09 -19.80 2.07
C TYR A 136 5.60 -19.98 1.78
N PRO A 137 4.93 -20.89 2.51
CA PRO A 137 3.49 -21.09 2.40
C PRO A 137 2.69 -19.84 2.83
N ALA A 138 1.91 -19.28 1.91
CA ALA A 138 1.16 -18.07 2.19
C ALA A 138 -0.10 -17.91 1.34
N TYR A 139 -1.12 -17.30 1.94
CA TYR A 139 -2.30 -16.77 1.26
C TYR A 139 -2.40 -15.27 1.52
N GLY A 140 -2.65 -14.48 0.48
CA GLY A 140 -3.19 -13.14 0.66
C GLY A 140 -4.72 -13.22 0.78
N CYS A 141 -5.31 -12.41 1.66
CA CYS A 141 -6.76 -12.35 1.87
C CYS A 141 -7.24 -10.91 1.77
N GLY A 142 -8.17 -10.64 0.85
CA GLY A 142 -8.70 -9.29 0.63
C GLY A 142 -10.08 -9.30 -0.02
N ILE A 143 -10.49 -8.17 -0.57
CA ILE A 143 -11.77 -7.98 -1.25
C ILE A 143 -11.54 -7.79 -2.76
N ARG A 144 -12.40 -8.43 -3.56
CA ARG A 144 -12.45 -8.21 -5.00
C ARG A 144 -13.33 -7.00 -5.29
N TYR A 145 -12.74 -5.79 -5.22
CA TYR A 145 -13.48 -4.57 -5.54
C TYR A 145 -13.80 -4.50 -7.04
N HIS A 146 -15.03 -4.14 -7.38
CA HIS A 146 -15.45 -4.00 -8.77
C HIS A 146 -14.87 -2.73 -9.41
N TYR A 147 -14.77 -1.66 -8.64
CA TYR A 147 -14.18 -0.38 -9.06
C TYR A 147 -12.95 -0.01 -8.21
N GLY A 148 -12.89 -0.50 -6.97
CA GLY A 148 -11.77 -0.31 -6.06
C GLY A 148 -11.46 1.15 -5.75
N MET A 149 -10.20 1.54 -5.97
CA MET A 149 -9.77 2.93 -5.86
C MET A 149 -10.12 3.67 -7.14
N PHE A 150 -10.70 4.86 -7.01
CA PHE A 150 -11.12 5.68 -8.14
C PHE A 150 -9.95 5.96 -9.11
N LYS A 151 -10.29 6.13 -10.37
CA LYS A 151 -9.42 6.67 -11.38
C LYS A 151 -9.44 8.20 -11.26
N GLN A 152 -8.26 8.80 -11.19
CA GLN A 152 -8.16 10.26 -11.10
C GLN A 152 -8.13 10.88 -12.49
N LYS A 153 -9.00 11.85 -12.70
CA LYS A 153 -8.91 12.81 -13.81
C LYS A 153 -8.62 14.19 -13.27
N ILE A 154 -7.87 14.97 -14.04
CA ILE A 154 -7.65 16.38 -13.75
C ILE A 154 -8.45 17.20 -14.76
N GLN A 155 -9.41 17.96 -14.25
CA GLN A 155 -10.26 18.84 -15.04
C GLN A 155 -10.18 20.27 -14.49
N ASP A 156 -9.74 21.20 -15.31
CA ASP A 156 -9.49 22.61 -14.90
C ASP A 156 -8.57 22.72 -13.67
N GLY A 157 -7.61 21.79 -13.55
CA GLY A 157 -6.68 21.69 -12.44
C GLY A 157 -7.22 20.99 -11.20
N TYR A 158 -8.49 20.62 -11.17
CA TYR A 158 -9.12 19.91 -10.06
C TYR A 158 -9.05 18.40 -10.23
N GLN A 159 -8.88 17.69 -9.12
CA GLN A 159 -9.11 16.25 -9.10
C GLN A 159 -10.59 15.94 -9.27
N VAL A 160 -10.91 15.09 -10.22
CA VAL A 160 -12.23 14.49 -10.43
C VAL A 160 -12.09 12.98 -10.29
N GLU A 161 -12.89 12.38 -9.40
CA GLU A 161 -12.93 10.94 -9.18
C GLU A 161 -13.92 10.30 -10.16
N VAL A 162 -13.46 9.29 -10.89
CA VAL A 162 -14.31 8.47 -11.77
C VAL A 162 -14.12 6.99 -11.47
N PRO A 163 -15.11 6.14 -11.73
CA PRO A 163 -14.96 4.70 -11.53
C PRO A 163 -13.81 4.14 -12.36
N ASP A 164 -13.03 3.24 -11.76
CA ASP A 164 -12.01 2.48 -12.49
C ASP A 164 -12.63 1.15 -12.94
N GLU A 165 -12.97 1.05 -14.22
CA GLU A 165 -13.63 -0.11 -14.81
C GLU A 165 -12.61 -1.20 -15.20
N TRP A 166 -11.72 -1.58 -14.27
CA TRP A 166 -10.65 -2.55 -14.55
C TRP A 166 -11.16 -3.95 -14.92
N LEU A 167 -12.39 -4.29 -14.57
CA LEU A 167 -13.04 -5.58 -14.90
C LEU A 167 -13.89 -5.54 -16.17
N LYS A 168 -13.95 -4.42 -16.87
CA LYS A 168 -14.84 -4.22 -18.03
C LYS A 168 -14.73 -5.32 -19.10
N ASN A 169 -13.52 -5.76 -19.40
CA ASN A 169 -13.24 -6.82 -20.37
C ASN A 169 -12.90 -8.17 -19.71
N GLY A 170 -13.20 -8.34 -18.43
CA GLY A 170 -12.72 -9.47 -17.62
C GLY A 170 -11.26 -9.30 -17.22
N TYR A 171 -10.79 -10.14 -16.32
CA TYR A 171 -9.40 -10.17 -15.87
C TYR A 171 -8.84 -11.59 -16.03
N PRO A 172 -7.90 -11.84 -16.95
CA PRO A 172 -7.46 -13.20 -17.31
C PRO A 172 -6.81 -13.97 -16.16
N PHE A 173 -6.14 -13.27 -15.21
CA PHE A 173 -5.36 -13.89 -14.14
C PHE A 173 -6.16 -14.20 -12.87
N GLU A 174 -7.48 -14.08 -12.89
CA GLU A 174 -8.32 -14.53 -11.77
C GLU A 174 -9.03 -15.86 -12.10
N LEU A 175 -9.26 -16.64 -11.05
CA LEU A 175 -10.00 -17.90 -11.13
C LEU A 175 -11.10 -17.91 -10.08
N ARG A 176 -12.36 -17.95 -10.51
CA ARG A 176 -13.51 -18.02 -9.61
C ARG A 176 -13.61 -19.41 -8.98
N ARG A 177 -13.75 -19.45 -7.64
CA ARG A 177 -13.74 -20.69 -6.85
C ARG A 177 -15.04 -20.84 -6.03
N PRO A 178 -16.19 -21.10 -6.68
CA PRO A 178 -17.47 -21.18 -5.98
C PRO A 178 -17.57 -22.34 -4.98
N GLU A 179 -16.72 -23.35 -5.12
CA GLU A 179 -16.62 -24.47 -4.19
C GLU A 179 -16.15 -24.08 -2.77
N TYR A 180 -15.54 -22.89 -2.64
CA TYR A 180 -15.12 -22.34 -1.36
C TYR A 180 -16.02 -21.17 -0.89
N ALA A 181 -17.20 -21.03 -1.51
CA ALA A 181 -18.15 -20.01 -1.09
C ALA A 181 -18.62 -20.23 0.35
N THR A 182 -18.80 -19.14 1.07
CA THR A 182 -19.24 -19.18 2.48
C THR A 182 -20.16 -18.02 2.80
N GLU A 183 -21.06 -18.22 3.76
CA GLU A 183 -22.05 -17.23 4.20
C GLU A 183 -21.45 -16.30 5.25
N VAL A 184 -21.72 -15.00 5.11
CA VAL A 184 -21.36 -13.98 6.11
C VAL A 184 -22.64 -13.25 6.54
N LYS A 185 -22.86 -13.15 7.86
CA LYS A 185 -24.08 -12.63 8.48
C LYS A 185 -23.85 -11.26 9.10
N PHE A 186 -24.83 -10.36 8.93
CA PHE A 186 -24.83 -9.03 9.51
C PHE A 186 -26.15 -8.72 10.21
N GLY A 187 -26.07 -8.01 11.33
CA GLY A 187 -27.26 -7.53 12.03
C GLY A 187 -28.05 -8.61 12.74
N GLY A 188 -29.35 -8.35 12.96
CA GLY A 188 -30.21 -9.23 13.73
C GLY A 188 -29.93 -9.15 15.22
N TYR A 189 -30.23 -10.25 15.91
CA TYR A 189 -30.02 -10.38 17.34
C TYR A 189 -29.51 -11.79 17.68
N VAL A 190 -28.96 -11.96 18.88
CA VAL A 190 -28.50 -13.24 19.39
C VAL A 190 -29.54 -13.86 20.30
N LYS A 191 -29.92 -15.10 20.01
CA LYS A 191 -30.74 -15.94 20.85
C LYS A 191 -29.88 -16.98 21.55
N THR A 192 -30.11 -17.17 22.84
CA THR A 192 -29.45 -18.21 23.62
C THR A 192 -30.36 -19.42 23.76
N GLU A 193 -29.87 -20.59 23.42
CA GLU A 193 -30.56 -21.86 23.52
C GLU A 193 -29.78 -22.81 24.42
N TRP A 194 -30.42 -23.37 25.43
CA TRP A 194 -29.85 -24.35 26.34
C TRP A 194 -30.14 -25.75 25.84
N ASP A 195 -29.16 -26.60 25.61
CA ASP A 195 -29.30 -27.99 25.14
C ASP A 195 -29.29 -29.06 26.25
N GLY A 196 -29.18 -28.65 27.52
CA GLY A 196 -29.04 -29.52 28.68
C GLY A 196 -27.59 -29.63 29.20
N GLU A 197 -26.57 -29.22 28.42
CA GLU A 197 -25.18 -29.25 28.79
C GLU A 197 -24.55 -27.86 28.73
N ARG A 198 -24.87 -27.08 27.70
CA ARG A 198 -24.30 -25.74 27.49
C ARG A 198 -25.27 -24.81 26.75
N ASN A 199 -24.97 -23.53 26.81
CA ASN A 199 -25.64 -22.52 25.99
C ASN A 199 -25.10 -22.52 24.55
N HIS A 200 -26.01 -22.48 23.58
CA HIS A 200 -25.76 -22.24 22.19
C HIS A 200 -26.23 -20.83 21.81
N PHE A 201 -25.42 -20.14 21.03
CA PHE A 201 -25.72 -18.80 20.57
C PHE A 201 -26.11 -18.83 19.09
N VAL A 202 -27.32 -18.39 18.79
CA VAL A 202 -27.89 -18.40 17.45
C VAL A 202 -28.20 -16.97 17.04
N GLN A 203 -27.64 -16.54 15.92
CA GLN A 203 -27.99 -15.25 15.33
C GLN A 203 -29.29 -15.40 14.52
N GLU A 204 -30.28 -14.57 14.81
CA GLU A 204 -31.57 -14.55 14.11
C GLU A 204 -31.87 -13.15 13.57
N GLY A 205 -32.76 -13.07 12.58
CA GLY A 205 -33.14 -11.79 11.97
C GLY A 205 -32.02 -11.07 11.23
N TYR A 206 -30.97 -11.79 10.88
CA TYR A 206 -29.80 -11.26 10.18
C TYR A 206 -30.04 -11.10 8.68
N GLN A 207 -29.24 -10.26 8.06
CA GLN A 207 -29.02 -10.25 6.61
C GLN A 207 -27.73 -11.01 6.32
N SER A 208 -27.69 -11.73 5.22
CA SER A 208 -26.48 -12.44 4.84
C SER A 208 -26.15 -12.27 3.38
N VAL A 209 -24.87 -12.44 3.09
CA VAL A 209 -24.34 -12.48 1.73
C VAL A 209 -23.52 -13.75 1.55
N LEU A 210 -23.45 -14.22 0.31
CA LEU A 210 -22.55 -15.30 -0.06
C LEU A 210 -21.21 -14.70 -0.50
N ALA A 211 -20.15 -15.01 0.26
CA ALA A 211 -18.79 -14.65 -0.12
C ALA A 211 -18.24 -15.71 -1.07
N VAL A 212 -17.86 -15.30 -2.28
CA VAL A 212 -17.32 -16.20 -3.32
C VAL A 212 -15.90 -15.76 -3.64
N PRO A 213 -14.89 -16.62 -3.45
CA PRO A 213 -13.51 -16.24 -3.69
C PRO A 213 -13.12 -16.32 -5.16
N TYR A 214 -12.23 -15.39 -5.52
CA TYR A 214 -11.48 -15.40 -6.77
C TYR A 214 -10.00 -15.51 -6.40
N ASP A 215 -9.32 -16.49 -6.97
CA ASP A 215 -7.91 -16.75 -6.72
C ASP A 215 -7.06 -16.16 -7.83
N MET A 216 -6.01 -15.43 -7.44
CA MET A 216 -4.99 -14.88 -8.34
C MET A 216 -3.65 -15.56 -8.06
N PRO A 217 -2.90 -15.99 -9.08
CA PRO A 217 -1.60 -16.62 -8.89
C PRO A 217 -0.55 -15.59 -8.51
N ILE A 218 0.26 -15.93 -7.53
CA ILE A 218 1.44 -15.16 -7.11
C ILE A 218 2.66 -16.02 -7.43
N VAL A 219 3.29 -15.72 -8.54
CA VAL A 219 4.39 -16.49 -9.10
C VAL A 219 5.71 -16.13 -8.41
N GLY A 220 6.40 -17.11 -7.85
CA GLY A 220 7.75 -16.97 -7.33
C GLY A 220 8.79 -16.92 -8.44
N TYR A 221 9.91 -16.22 -8.20
CA TYR A 221 10.97 -16.07 -9.20
C TYR A 221 11.78 -17.37 -9.37
N GLY A 222 11.59 -18.04 -10.51
CA GLY A 222 12.43 -19.15 -10.95
C GLY A 222 12.44 -20.39 -10.04
N ASN A 223 11.39 -20.62 -9.26
CA ASN A 223 11.35 -21.69 -8.26
C ASN A 223 10.11 -22.61 -8.34
N ASN A 224 9.28 -22.45 -9.35
CA ASN A 224 8.03 -23.21 -9.57
C ASN A 224 6.96 -23.03 -8.47
N VAL A 225 7.18 -22.17 -7.49
CA VAL A 225 6.21 -21.91 -6.42
C VAL A 225 5.22 -20.86 -6.91
N VAL A 226 3.94 -21.18 -6.79
CA VAL A 226 2.84 -20.25 -7.07
C VAL A 226 1.91 -20.24 -5.86
N ASN A 227 1.97 -19.16 -5.09
CA ASN A 227 1.05 -18.91 -3.99
C ASN A 227 -0.25 -18.26 -4.47
N THR A 228 -1.21 -18.09 -3.58
CA THR A 228 -2.55 -17.61 -3.91
C THR A 228 -2.85 -16.29 -3.21
N LEU A 229 -3.33 -15.30 -3.97
CA LEU A 229 -4.09 -14.18 -3.44
C LEU A 229 -5.57 -14.51 -3.61
N ARG A 230 -6.28 -14.69 -2.48
CA ARG A 230 -7.71 -14.98 -2.46
C ARG A 230 -8.48 -13.71 -2.12
N ILE A 231 -9.25 -13.22 -3.09
CA ILE A 231 -10.09 -12.03 -2.94
C ILE A 231 -11.56 -12.39 -3.04
N TRP A 232 -12.37 -11.79 -2.16
CA TRP A 232 -13.76 -12.16 -1.97
C TRP A 232 -14.71 -11.24 -2.70
N ASP A 233 -15.58 -11.82 -3.52
CA ASP A 233 -16.75 -11.14 -4.11
C ASP A 233 -17.99 -11.45 -3.27
N ALA A 234 -18.98 -10.57 -3.27
CA ALA A 234 -20.24 -10.72 -2.56
C ALA A 234 -21.38 -11.00 -3.54
N GLN A 235 -22.15 -12.03 -3.26
CA GLN A 235 -23.34 -12.39 -4.02
C GLN A 235 -24.54 -12.50 -3.08
N PRO A 236 -25.78 -12.22 -3.57
CA PRO A 236 -26.95 -12.46 -2.77
C PRO A 236 -27.20 -13.96 -2.59
N ILE A 237 -27.75 -14.36 -1.45
CA ILE A 237 -28.19 -15.74 -1.23
C ILE A 237 -29.49 -15.99 -2.00
N ASP A 238 -30.45 -15.08 -1.83
CA ASP A 238 -31.69 -15.05 -2.61
C ASP A 238 -31.50 -14.10 -3.81
N THR A 239 -31.30 -14.67 -4.97
CA THR A 239 -30.79 -13.94 -6.13
C THR A 239 -31.77 -12.93 -6.70
N PHE A 240 -32.90 -13.35 -7.18
CA PHE A 240 -33.79 -12.49 -7.96
C PHE A 240 -35.25 -12.74 -7.56
N SER A 241 -35.95 -11.70 -7.20
CA SER A 241 -37.38 -11.83 -6.87
C SER A 241 -38.24 -11.76 -8.12
N LEU A 242 -38.52 -12.95 -8.71
CA LEU A 242 -39.37 -13.05 -9.88
C LEU A 242 -40.77 -12.48 -9.58
N SER A 243 -41.30 -12.70 -8.37
CA SER A 243 -42.61 -12.18 -8.01
C SER A 243 -42.70 -10.67 -7.92
N ALA A 244 -41.60 -10.00 -7.51
CA ALA A 244 -41.50 -8.54 -7.56
C ALA A 244 -41.39 -8.03 -8.99
N PHE A 245 -40.61 -8.70 -9.82
CA PHE A 245 -40.44 -8.38 -11.22
C PHE A 245 -41.75 -8.47 -11.98
N ASP A 246 -42.52 -9.57 -11.78
CA ASP A 246 -43.82 -9.78 -12.42
C ASP A 246 -44.89 -8.74 -12.03
N LYS A 247 -44.75 -8.11 -10.86
CA LYS A 247 -45.58 -7.01 -10.39
C LYS A 247 -45.13 -5.64 -10.88
N GLY A 248 -44.04 -5.56 -11.66
CA GLY A 248 -43.45 -4.32 -12.16
C GLY A 248 -42.56 -3.58 -11.17
N ASP A 249 -42.26 -4.18 -10.00
CA ASP A 249 -41.33 -3.62 -9.02
C ASP A 249 -39.90 -4.09 -9.30
N TYR A 250 -39.31 -3.53 -10.36
CA TYR A 250 -37.99 -3.93 -10.85
C TYR A 250 -36.87 -3.60 -9.87
N GLN A 251 -37.02 -2.54 -9.07
CA GLN A 251 -36.02 -2.17 -8.07
C GLN A 251 -35.99 -3.19 -6.93
N LYS A 252 -37.15 -3.58 -6.45
CA LYS A 252 -37.27 -4.60 -5.41
C LYS A 252 -36.78 -5.97 -5.88
N ALA A 253 -36.96 -6.26 -7.17
CA ALA A 253 -36.53 -7.53 -7.75
C ALA A 253 -35.00 -7.74 -7.66
N VAL A 254 -34.19 -6.68 -7.64
CA VAL A 254 -32.72 -6.70 -7.59
C VAL A 254 -32.17 -6.11 -6.29
N GLU A 255 -33.00 -5.86 -5.30
CA GLU A 255 -32.58 -5.20 -4.05
C GLU A 255 -31.48 -5.96 -3.31
N GLN A 256 -31.60 -7.27 -3.16
CA GLN A 256 -30.61 -8.11 -2.49
C GLN A 256 -29.28 -8.15 -3.27
N GLU A 257 -29.37 -8.16 -4.59
CA GLU A 257 -28.19 -8.10 -5.47
C GLU A 257 -27.43 -6.77 -5.29
N ASN A 258 -28.17 -5.66 -5.22
CA ASN A 258 -27.56 -4.34 -5.01
C ASN A 258 -26.91 -4.21 -3.63
N LEU A 259 -27.56 -4.75 -2.58
CA LEU A 259 -26.98 -4.75 -1.23
C LEU A 259 -25.66 -5.55 -1.17
N ALA A 260 -25.60 -6.69 -1.83
CA ALA A 260 -24.38 -7.48 -1.91
C ALA A 260 -23.28 -6.74 -2.70
N LYS A 261 -23.63 -6.16 -3.85
CA LYS A 261 -22.68 -5.40 -4.69
C LYS A 261 -22.06 -4.22 -3.94
N ASN A 262 -22.84 -3.49 -3.14
CA ASN A 262 -22.34 -2.34 -2.39
C ASN A 262 -21.13 -2.68 -1.50
N LEU A 263 -21.06 -3.91 -0.98
CA LEU A 263 -19.95 -4.35 -0.14
C LEU A 263 -18.61 -4.36 -0.88
N VAL A 264 -18.61 -4.59 -2.17
CA VAL A 264 -17.40 -4.88 -2.96
C VAL A 264 -17.19 -3.89 -4.12
N GLU A 265 -17.85 -2.75 -4.12
CA GLU A 265 -17.69 -1.78 -5.20
C GLU A 265 -16.46 -0.90 -5.03
N VAL A 266 -16.31 -0.27 -3.87
CA VAL A 266 -15.34 0.82 -3.65
C VAL A 266 -14.42 0.52 -2.47
N LEU A 267 -13.11 0.71 -2.69
CA LEU A 267 -12.10 0.70 -1.63
C LEU A 267 -12.14 2.03 -0.88
N TYR A 268 -12.18 1.98 0.45
CA TYR A 268 -12.27 3.14 1.33
C TYR A 268 -13.44 4.09 0.96
N PRO A 269 -14.68 3.62 1.05
CA PRO A 269 -15.83 4.51 0.83
C PRO A 269 -15.76 5.72 1.77
N ASN A 270 -16.28 6.85 1.30
CA ASN A 270 -16.31 8.09 2.09
C ASN A 270 -17.06 7.85 3.42
N ASP A 271 -16.39 8.09 4.53
CA ASP A 271 -16.88 7.89 5.89
C ASP A 271 -17.23 9.18 6.65
N ASN A 272 -17.40 10.28 5.92
CA ASN A 272 -17.87 11.54 6.50
C ASN A 272 -19.36 11.45 6.96
N HIS A 273 -20.05 10.38 6.63
CA HIS A 273 -21.41 10.08 7.01
C HIS A 273 -21.55 8.65 7.59
N TYR A 274 -22.63 8.43 8.34
CA TYR A 274 -22.86 7.16 9.05
C TYR A 274 -22.91 5.95 8.12
N ALA A 275 -23.60 6.07 6.98
CA ALA A 275 -23.69 4.97 6.00
C ALA A 275 -22.33 4.51 5.47
N GLY A 276 -21.41 5.43 5.28
CA GLY A 276 -20.03 5.12 4.85
C GLY A 276 -19.23 4.41 5.94
N LYS A 277 -19.37 4.82 7.20
CA LYS A 277 -18.78 4.13 8.35
C LYS A 277 -19.29 2.70 8.48
N GLU A 278 -20.59 2.52 8.38
CA GLU A 278 -21.24 1.20 8.39
C GLU A 278 -20.72 0.31 7.28
N LEU A 279 -20.63 0.84 6.05
CA LEU A 279 -20.14 0.09 4.90
C LEU A 279 -18.68 -0.36 5.09
N ARG A 280 -17.82 0.51 5.62
CA ARG A 280 -16.41 0.16 5.91
C ARG A 280 -16.29 -0.97 6.94
N LEU A 281 -17.08 -0.92 8.00
CA LEU A 281 -17.08 -2.01 9.00
C LEU A 281 -17.61 -3.32 8.40
N LYS A 282 -18.65 -3.25 7.57
CA LYS A 282 -19.17 -4.40 6.82
C LYS A 282 -18.11 -5.02 5.93
N GLN A 283 -17.37 -4.21 5.19
CA GLN A 283 -16.29 -4.69 4.31
C GLN A 283 -15.22 -5.44 5.11
N GLN A 284 -14.79 -4.89 6.23
CA GLN A 284 -13.79 -5.52 7.09
C GLN A 284 -14.27 -6.89 7.60
N TYR A 285 -15.45 -6.94 8.17
CA TYR A 285 -16.01 -8.20 8.68
C TYR A 285 -16.25 -9.22 7.56
N PHE A 286 -16.72 -8.76 6.40
CA PHE A 286 -17.02 -9.61 5.24
C PHE A 286 -15.83 -10.46 4.82
N PHE A 287 -14.70 -9.85 4.48
CA PHE A 287 -13.55 -10.63 4.00
C PHE A 287 -12.84 -11.39 5.12
N ILE A 288 -12.85 -10.86 6.33
CA ILE A 288 -12.25 -11.52 7.49
C ILE A 288 -13.04 -12.79 7.88
N SER A 289 -14.35 -12.68 8.03
CA SER A 289 -15.19 -13.85 8.35
C SER A 289 -15.06 -14.94 7.28
N ALA A 290 -15.15 -14.56 6.01
CA ALA A 290 -15.00 -15.51 4.90
C ALA A 290 -13.62 -16.19 4.92
N SER A 291 -12.56 -15.42 5.10
CA SER A 291 -11.19 -15.95 5.12
C SER A 291 -10.94 -16.90 6.29
N LEU A 292 -11.41 -16.54 7.48
CA LEU A 292 -11.26 -17.38 8.68
C LEU A 292 -12.07 -18.68 8.57
N GLN A 293 -13.31 -18.63 8.11
CA GLN A 293 -14.15 -19.81 7.95
C GLN A 293 -13.51 -20.83 7.01
N VAL A 294 -12.99 -20.39 5.88
CA VAL A 294 -12.36 -21.26 4.90
C VAL A 294 -10.98 -21.75 5.38
N ALA A 295 -10.20 -20.94 6.06
CA ALA A 295 -8.93 -21.35 6.65
C ALA A 295 -9.11 -22.46 7.71
N LEU A 296 -10.11 -22.32 8.60
CA LEU A 296 -10.42 -23.34 9.59
C LEU A 296 -10.96 -24.64 8.94
N LYS A 297 -11.80 -24.51 7.92
CA LYS A 297 -12.29 -25.67 7.19
C LYS A 297 -11.12 -26.46 6.55
N LYS A 298 -10.20 -25.76 5.89
CA LYS A 298 -9.00 -26.37 5.30
C LYS A 298 -8.11 -27.03 6.37
N PHE A 299 -7.88 -26.37 7.49
CA PHE A 299 -7.12 -26.95 8.60
C PHE A 299 -7.72 -28.28 9.06
N LYS A 300 -9.05 -28.35 9.18
CA LYS A 300 -9.76 -29.55 9.65
C LYS A 300 -9.76 -30.71 8.64
N GLU A 301 -9.38 -30.49 7.39
CA GLU A 301 -9.21 -31.57 6.41
C GLU A 301 -8.04 -32.50 6.74
N THR A 302 -7.01 -31.97 7.41
CA THR A 302 -5.77 -32.69 7.73
C THR A 302 -5.48 -32.79 9.23
N ASN A 303 -6.24 -32.08 10.07
CA ASN A 303 -6.01 -32.02 11.52
C ASN A 303 -7.31 -32.24 12.29
N ASP A 304 -7.32 -33.21 13.19
CA ASP A 304 -8.47 -33.57 14.02
C ASP A 304 -8.56 -32.76 15.31
N ASP A 305 -7.47 -32.09 15.73
CA ASP A 305 -7.38 -31.37 16.99
C ASP A 305 -7.22 -29.87 16.74
N ILE A 306 -8.28 -29.11 17.03
CA ILE A 306 -8.30 -27.64 16.85
C ILE A 306 -7.26 -26.92 17.72
N HIS A 307 -6.79 -27.53 18.82
CA HIS A 307 -5.75 -26.95 19.66
C HIS A 307 -4.40 -26.84 18.96
N LYS A 308 -4.20 -27.57 17.87
CA LYS A 308 -3.01 -27.47 17.02
C LYS A 308 -3.05 -26.31 16.01
N LEU A 309 -4.13 -25.52 15.99
CA LEU A 309 -4.24 -24.41 15.05
C LEU A 309 -3.05 -23.46 15.04
N PRO A 310 -2.49 -23.05 16.21
CA PRO A 310 -1.30 -22.19 16.24
C PRO A 310 -0.04 -22.79 15.63
N GLU A 311 0.06 -24.11 15.54
CA GLU A 311 1.19 -24.79 14.91
C GLU A 311 1.12 -24.75 13.38
N LYS A 312 -0.08 -24.49 12.83
CA LYS A 312 -0.38 -24.60 11.40
C LYS A 312 -0.78 -23.29 10.74
N ILE A 313 -1.28 -22.32 11.50
CA ILE A 313 -1.83 -21.08 10.97
C ILE A 313 -1.34 -19.87 11.76
N VAL A 314 -0.95 -18.83 11.04
CA VAL A 314 -0.82 -17.48 11.58
C VAL A 314 -1.63 -16.51 10.72
N PHE A 315 -2.42 -15.65 11.38
CA PHE A 315 -3.15 -14.55 10.77
C PHE A 315 -2.38 -13.26 11.01
N GLN A 316 -1.77 -12.72 9.96
CA GLN A 316 -1.09 -11.43 10.05
C GLN A 316 -2.07 -10.32 9.67
N MET A 317 -2.33 -9.46 10.62
CA MET A 317 -3.23 -8.30 10.45
C MET A 317 -2.42 -7.10 9.96
N ASN A 318 -2.66 -6.72 8.72
CA ASN A 318 -2.01 -5.57 8.08
C ASN A 318 -2.79 -4.29 8.42
N ASP A 319 -2.27 -3.51 9.38
CA ASP A 319 -2.94 -2.43 10.07
C ASP A 319 -4.15 -2.93 10.91
N THR A 320 -5.03 -2.01 11.30
CA THR A 320 -6.22 -2.33 12.14
C THR A 320 -7.42 -2.82 11.34
N HIS A 321 -7.40 -2.69 10.02
CA HIS A 321 -8.52 -3.08 9.15
C HIS A 321 -8.98 -4.54 9.37
N PRO A 322 -8.05 -5.52 9.56
CA PRO A 322 -8.45 -6.89 9.82
C PRO A 322 -8.66 -7.24 11.30
N THR A 323 -8.62 -6.30 12.22
CA THR A 323 -8.60 -6.60 13.67
C THR A 323 -9.82 -7.38 14.15
N VAL A 324 -10.97 -7.25 13.50
CA VAL A 324 -12.15 -8.03 13.82
C VAL A 324 -11.90 -9.55 13.75
N ALA A 325 -10.81 -9.97 13.09
CA ALA A 325 -10.37 -11.36 13.05
C ALA A 325 -10.19 -11.98 14.44
N VAL A 326 -9.74 -11.21 15.42
CA VAL A 326 -9.59 -11.65 16.81
C VAL A 326 -10.92 -12.13 17.37
N ALA A 327 -11.94 -11.27 17.29
CA ALA A 327 -13.27 -11.59 17.82
C ALA A 327 -14.00 -12.65 16.96
N GLU A 328 -13.81 -12.63 15.66
CA GLU A 328 -14.38 -13.66 14.75
C GLU A 328 -13.76 -15.03 14.98
N LEU A 329 -12.45 -15.12 15.20
CA LEU A 329 -11.81 -16.38 15.54
C LEU A 329 -12.32 -16.92 16.87
N MET A 330 -12.49 -16.05 17.89
CA MET A 330 -13.12 -16.42 19.15
C MET A 330 -14.52 -16.96 18.93
N ARG A 331 -15.33 -16.29 18.11
CA ARG A 331 -16.69 -16.76 17.80
C ARG A 331 -16.70 -18.16 17.19
N LEU A 332 -15.84 -18.39 16.21
CA LEU A 332 -15.74 -19.70 15.55
C LEU A 332 -15.30 -20.79 16.52
N LEU A 333 -14.33 -20.50 17.38
CA LEU A 333 -13.83 -21.45 18.37
C LEU A 333 -14.83 -21.74 19.47
N LEU A 334 -15.55 -20.71 19.95
CA LEU A 334 -16.57 -20.87 21.00
C LEU A 334 -17.85 -21.52 20.48
N ASP A 335 -18.40 -20.99 19.36
CA ASP A 335 -19.75 -21.34 18.90
C ASP A 335 -19.76 -22.58 17.98
N GLN A 336 -18.77 -22.73 17.11
CA GLN A 336 -18.70 -23.83 16.17
C GLN A 336 -17.87 -25.00 16.67
N GLU A 337 -16.71 -24.73 17.28
CA GLU A 337 -15.83 -25.79 17.82
C GLU A 337 -16.18 -26.18 19.25
N GLY A 338 -17.02 -25.41 19.94
CA GLY A 338 -17.52 -25.74 21.28
C GLY A 338 -16.49 -25.63 22.40
N LEU A 339 -15.43 -24.83 22.23
CA LEU A 339 -14.39 -24.64 23.24
C LEU A 339 -14.88 -23.70 24.35
N ASN A 340 -14.29 -23.82 25.52
CA ASN A 340 -14.48 -22.80 26.55
C ASN A 340 -13.64 -21.55 26.24
N TRP A 341 -13.87 -20.47 27.03
CA TRP A 341 -13.18 -19.21 26.79
C TRP A 341 -11.65 -19.32 26.85
N ASP A 342 -11.13 -19.95 27.87
CA ASP A 342 -9.68 -20.03 28.11
C ASP A 342 -8.96 -20.82 27.00
N GLU A 343 -9.57 -21.90 26.54
CA GLU A 343 -9.06 -22.68 25.39
C GLU A 343 -9.08 -21.83 24.11
N ALA A 344 -10.21 -21.20 23.80
CA ALA A 344 -10.36 -20.36 22.61
C ALA A 344 -9.40 -19.16 22.63
N TRP A 345 -9.28 -18.50 23.78
CA TRP A 345 -8.37 -17.37 23.96
C TRP A 345 -6.90 -17.79 23.82
N GLY A 346 -6.56 -18.93 24.41
CA GLY A 346 -5.21 -19.51 24.30
C GLY A 346 -4.80 -19.81 22.86
N ILE A 347 -5.74 -20.26 22.03
CA ILE A 347 -5.52 -20.47 20.60
C ILE A 347 -5.42 -19.14 19.85
N THR A 348 -6.42 -18.27 20.03
CA THR A 348 -6.51 -16.98 19.33
C THR A 348 -5.25 -16.12 19.54
N THR A 349 -4.76 -16.02 20.78
CA THR A 349 -3.59 -15.22 21.13
C THR A 349 -2.27 -15.80 20.65
N LYS A 350 -2.27 -17.00 20.10
CA LYS A 350 -1.10 -17.61 19.45
C LYS A 350 -1.19 -17.62 17.93
N CYS A 351 -2.36 -17.24 17.37
CA CYS A 351 -2.58 -17.23 15.93
C CYS A 351 -2.54 -15.85 15.29
N CYS A 352 -2.74 -14.77 16.06
CA CYS A 352 -2.89 -13.41 15.54
C CYS A 352 -1.65 -12.56 15.81
N ALA A 353 -1.17 -11.87 14.78
CA ALA A 353 -0.09 -10.90 14.87
C ALA A 353 -0.50 -9.60 14.14
N TYR A 354 -0.04 -8.46 14.64
CA TYR A 354 -0.47 -7.14 14.21
C TYR A 354 0.72 -6.28 13.78
N THR A 355 0.60 -5.66 12.62
CA THR A 355 1.52 -4.63 12.14
C THR A 355 0.83 -3.28 12.18
N ASN A 356 1.41 -2.31 12.88
CA ASN A 356 0.96 -0.92 12.89
C ASN A 356 1.62 -0.14 11.74
N HIS A 357 0.83 0.61 10.97
CA HIS A 357 1.29 1.43 9.86
C HIS A 357 1.09 2.94 10.07
N THR A 358 0.57 3.35 11.22
CA THR A 358 0.32 4.77 11.49
C THR A 358 0.92 5.23 12.80
N ILE A 359 1.36 6.50 12.84
CA ILE A 359 1.82 7.16 14.05
C ILE A 359 0.73 8.10 14.60
N MET A 360 -0.16 8.58 13.73
CA MET A 360 -1.15 9.59 14.07
C MET A 360 -2.29 8.96 14.89
N ALA A 361 -2.44 9.39 16.15
CA ALA A 361 -3.46 8.87 17.06
C ALA A 361 -4.90 9.00 16.49
N GLU A 362 -5.18 10.11 15.80
CA GLU A 362 -6.46 10.34 15.14
C GLU A 362 -6.75 9.39 13.97
N ALA A 363 -5.75 8.74 13.43
CA ALA A 363 -5.90 7.74 12.34
C ALA A 363 -6.12 6.32 12.87
N LEU A 364 -6.03 6.08 14.18
CA LEU A 364 -6.37 4.80 14.80
C LEU A 364 -7.88 4.57 14.75
N GLU A 365 -8.31 3.44 14.21
CA GLU A 365 -9.72 3.13 14.03
C GLU A 365 -10.48 2.96 15.34
N LYS A 366 -11.64 3.58 15.41
CA LYS A 366 -12.61 3.43 16.50
C LYS A 366 -14.01 3.35 15.90
N TRP A 367 -14.82 2.46 16.46
CA TRP A 367 -16.20 2.30 16.02
C TRP A 367 -17.16 2.63 17.15
N PRO A 368 -18.24 3.43 16.89
CA PRO A 368 -19.27 3.63 17.89
C PRO A 368 -19.86 2.28 18.32
N ILE A 369 -20.07 2.09 19.62
CA ILE A 369 -20.66 0.85 20.17
C ILE A 369 -21.99 0.54 19.51
N GLU A 370 -22.84 1.56 19.33
CA GLU A 370 -24.15 1.40 18.68
C GLU A 370 -24.02 0.76 17.29
N LEU A 371 -23.11 1.27 16.46
CA LEU A 371 -22.87 0.72 15.13
C LEU A 371 -22.34 -0.71 15.19
N PHE A 372 -21.29 -0.91 16.00
CA PHE A 372 -20.61 -2.20 16.11
C PHE A 372 -21.54 -3.30 16.64
N SER A 373 -22.26 -3.01 17.72
CA SER A 373 -23.19 -3.98 18.35
C SER A 373 -24.38 -4.32 17.48
N ARG A 374 -24.92 -3.33 16.76
CA ARG A 374 -26.05 -3.54 15.84
C ARG A 374 -25.65 -4.36 14.62
N LEU A 375 -24.50 -4.09 14.07
CA LEU A 375 -24.02 -4.74 12.85
C LEU A 375 -23.46 -6.16 13.11
N LEU A 376 -22.77 -6.33 14.24
CA LEU A 376 -22.07 -7.56 14.62
C LEU A 376 -22.50 -8.02 16.01
N PRO A 377 -23.79 -8.38 16.20
CA PRO A 377 -24.35 -8.61 17.53
C PRO A 377 -23.68 -9.78 18.25
N ARG A 378 -23.33 -10.87 17.57
CA ARG A 378 -22.68 -12.00 18.22
C ARG A 378 -21.22 -11.70 18.57
N VAL A 379 -20.51 -10.98 17.72
CA VAL A 379 -19.13 -10.54 18.00
C VAL A 379 -19.10 -9.59 19.18
N TYR A 380 -20.06 -8.70 19.30
CA TYR A 380 -20.13 -7.72 20.37
C TYR A 380 -21.01 -8.16 21.53
N GLN A 381 -22.26 -8.64 21.29
CA GLN A 381 -23.34 -8.79 22.27
C GLN A 381 -23.66 -10.25 22.53
N ILE A 382 -23.60 -10.63 23.79
CA ILE A 382 -24.12 -11.89 24.32
C ILE A 382 -25.06 -11.62 25.50
N VAL A 383 -25.93 -12.56 25.70
CA VAL A 383 -26.97 -12.56 26.72
C VAL A 383 -26.44 -12.89 28.10
N GLU A 384 -27.16 -12.42 29.14
CA GLU A 384 -27.05 -12.72 30.56
C GLU A 384 -26.18 -13.92 30.93
N GLU A 385 -25.31 -13.79 31.82
CA GLU A 385 -24.36 -14.81 32.33
C GLU A 385 -23.20 -15.18 31.44
N ILE A 386 -23.22 -14.81 30.14
CA ILE A 386 -22.18 -15.13 29.21
C ILE A 386 -21.87 -13.90 28.40
N TYR A 387 -20.83 -13.74 28.09
CA TYR A 387 -19.85 -12.75 27.67
C TYR A 387 -20.09 -12.22 26.26
N GLN A 388 -20.24 -10.94 26.15
CA GLN A 388 -20.06 -10.23 24.90
C GLN A 388 -18.58 -10.37 24.51
N ILE A 389 -18.25 -10.87 23.32
CA ILE A 389 -16.87 -11.24 23.01
C ILE A 389 -15.92 -10.03 23.14
N VAL A 390 -16.24 -8.92 22.53
CA VAL A 390 -15.41 -7.71 22.63
C VAL A 390 -15.46 -7.11 24.03
N GLU A 391 -16.62 -7.08 24.67
CA GLU A 391 -16.73 -6.64 26.07
C GLU A 391 -16.00 -7.57 27.04
N GLU A 392 -16.04 -8.89 26.82
CA GLU A 392 -15.34 -9.83 27.67
C GLU A 392 -13.83 -9.71 27.50
N ILE A 393 -13.33 -9.54 26.27
CA ILE A 393 -11.92 -9.26 26.04
C ILE A 393 -11.53 -7.97 26.77
N ASN A 394 -12.35 -6.93 26.66
CA ASN A 394 -12.14 -5.66 27.35
C ASN A 394 -12.16 -5.82 28.87
N ARG A 395 -13.18 -6.52 29.42
CA ARG A 395 -13.31 -6.74 30.87
C ARG A 395 -12.10 -7.48 31.45
N ARG A 396 -11.66 -8.54 30.80
CA ARG A 396 -10.48 -9.31 31.23
C ARG A 396 -9.22 -8.47 31.17
N PHE A 397 -9.07 -7.69 30.14
CA PHE A 397 -7.93 -6.78 30.01
C PHE A 397 -7.93 -5.68 31.08
N ILE A 398 -9.09 -5.13 31.43
CA ILE A 398 -9.22 -4.18 32.54
C ILE A 398 -8.79 -4.83 33.86
N ILE A 399 -9.17 -6.08 34.10
CA ILE A 399 -8.72 -6.82 35.30
C ILE A 399 -7.19 -6.97 35.30
N ASP A 400 -6.58 -7.30 34.16
CA ASP A 400 -5.12 -7.40 34.04
C ASP A 400 -4.42 -6.06 34.36
N ILE A 401 -4.99 -4.94 33.89
CA ILE A 401 -4.50 -3.60 34.22
C ILE A 401 -4.59 -3.35 35.73
N GLN A 402 -5.74 -3.66 36.34
CA GLN A 402 -5.95 -3.50 37.77
C GLN A 402 -4.97 -4.34 38.58
N GLN A 403 -4.79 -5.61 38.23
CA GLN A 403 -3.86 -6.50 38.91
C GLN A 403 -2.41 -5.99 38.83
N LYS A 404 -2.01 -5.49 37.68
CA LYS A 404 -0.63 -5.00 37.48
C LYS A 404 -0.35 -3.70 38.22
N TYR A 405 -1.29 -2.78 38.27
CA TYR A 405 -1.03 -1.40 38.70
C TYR A 405 -1.63 -1.01 40.07
N SER A 406 -2.52 -1.83 40.69
CA SER A 406 -3.21 -1.47 41.91
C SER A 406 -2.26 -1.19 43.09
N ASN A 407 -1.13 -1.84 43.13
CA ASN A 407 -0.14 -1.71 44.22
C ASN A 407 1.11 -0.94 43.78
N VAL A 408 1.12 -0.26 42.65
CA VAL A 408 2.25 0.53 42.17
C VAL A 408 2.09 1.97 42.65
N PRO A 409 3.01 2.47 43.53
CA PRO A 409 2.90 3.84 44.03
C PRO A 409 2.95 4.90 42.90
N GLY A 410 2.08 5.89 42.99
CA GLY A 410 2.05 7.01 42.07
C GLY A 410 1.38 6.72 40.71
N VAL A 411 0.82 5.53 40.50
CA VAL A 411 0.08 5.17 39.29
C VAL A 411 -1.42 5.34 39.54
N ASP A 412 -2.06 6.13 38.71
CA ASP A 412 -3.52 6.21 38.67
C ASP A 412 -4.09 5.09 37.78
N VAL A 413 -4.65 4.07 38.42
CA VAL A 413 -5.21 2.89 37.72
C VAL A 413 -6.37 3.27 36.82
N GLN A 414 -7.22 4.22 37.22
CA GLN A 414 -8.35 4.66 36.40
C GLN A 414 -7.88 5.37 35.13
N GLU A 415 -6.82 6.16 35.23
CA GLU A 415 -6.20 6.79 34.05
C GLU A 415 -5.55 5.75 33.11
N LYS A 416 -4.93 4.71 33.64
CA LYS A 416 -4.44 3.58 32.83
C LYS A 416 -5.57 2.88 32.10
N ILE A 417 -6.68 2.60 32.76
CA ILE A 417 -7.87 2.00 32.15
C ILE A 417 -8.40 2.92 31.06
N ARG A 418 -8.56 4.21 31.32
CA ARG A 418 -9.03 5.19 30.34
C ARG A 418 -8.19 5.19 29.06
N LYS A 419 -6.88 5.09 29.19
CA LYS A 419 -5.93 5.13 28.06
C LYS A 419 -5.85 3.81 27.30
N MET A 420 -6.04 2.67 27.96
CA MET A 420 -5.72 1.35 27.42
C MET A 420 -6.91 0.48 27.10
N ALA A 421 -8.08 0.73 27.69
CA ALA A 421 -9.27 -0.10 27.49
C ALA A 421 -9.65 -0.20 26.00
N ILE A 422 -10.15 -1.35 25.62
CA ILE A 422 -10.63 -1.61 24.26
C ILE A 422 -11.93 -0.87 24.02
N ILE A 423 -12.83 -0.90 25.00
CA ILE A 423 -14.10 -0.15 24.99
C ILE A 423 -14.00 0.95 26.03
N TYR A 424 -14.10 2.18 25.59
CA TYR A 424 -14.14 3.37 26.43
C TYR A 424 -14.81 4.53 25.67
N ASP A 425 -15.54 5.40 26.40
CA ASP A 425 -16.24 6.57 25.83
C ASP A 425 -17.19 6.21 24.68
N GLY A 426 -17.91 5.08 24.77
CA GLY A 426 -18.87 4.64 23.77
C GLY A 426 -18.23 4.17 22.46
N GLN A 427 -16.93 3.83 22.45
CA GLN A 427 -16.22 3.41 21.25
C GLN A 427 -15.43 2.12 21.45
N VAL A 428 -15.36 1.32 20.40
CA VAL A 428 -14.50 0.14 20.29
C VAL A 428 -13.21 0.56 19.60
N LYS A 429 -12.07 0.43 20.31
CA LYS A 429 -10.74 0.84 19.84
C LYS A 429 -10.02 -0.35 19.24
N MET A 430 -9.91 -0.39 17.93
CA MET A 430 -9.43 -1.57 17.21
C MET A 430 -7.94 -1.85 17.44
N ALA A 431 -7.09 -0.83 17.44
CA ALA A 431 -5.66 -1.02 17.73
C ALA A 431 -5.43 -1.64 19.12
N HIS A 432 -6.18 -1.22 20.12
CA HIS A 432 -6.09 -1.78 21.47
C HIS A 432 -6.46 -3.26 21.48
N MET A 433 -7.53 -3.65 20.78
CA MET A 433 -7.91 -5.06 20.64
C MET A 433 -6.82 -5.88 19.95
N ALA A 434 -6.25 -5.35 18.87
CA ALA A 434 -5.18 -6.03 18.14
C ALA A 434 -3.94 -6.26 18.99
N ILE A 435 -3.55 -5.27 19.80
CA ILE A 435 -2.39 -5.36 20.71
C ILE A 435 -2.64 -6.39 21.83
N VAL A 436 -3.82 -6.33 22.44
CA VAL A 436 -4.18 -7.22 23.55
C VAL A 436 -4.21 -8.68 23.11
N ALA A 437 -4.80 -8.97 21.97
CA ALA A 437 -4.97 -10.31 21.45
C ALA A 437 -3.81 -10.83 20.60
N GLY A 438 -3.05 -9.95 19.96
CA GLY A 438 -1.91 -10.35 19.15
C GLY A 438 -0.72 -10.77 19.99
N TYR A 439 0.05 -11.76 19.53
CA TYR A 439 1.30 -12.16 20.20
C TYR A 439 2.49 -11.32 19.73
N SER A 440 2.36 -10.58 18.66
CA SER A 440 3.38 -9.69 18.11
C SER A 440 2.75 -8.40 17.62
N VAL A 441 3.39 -7.29 17.97
CA VAL A 441 3.06 -5.93 17.50
C VAL A 441 4.34 -5.35 16.92
N ASN A 442 4.36 -5.11 15.60
CA ASN A 442 5.55 -4.52 15.01
C ASN A 442 5.26 -3.17 14.36
N GLY A 443 6.25 -2.29 14.47
CA GLY A 443 6.37 -1.12 13.61
C GLY A 443 7.07 -1.47 12.31
N VAL A 444 7.16 -0.50 11.40
CA VAL A 444 7.58 -0.71 10.01
C VAL A 444 8.85 0.05 9.61
N ALA A 445 9.46 0.73 10.57
CA ALA A 445 10.81 1.31 10.50
C ALA A 445 11.31 1.48 11.93
N ARG A 446 12.63 1.56 12.10
CA ARG A 446 13.24 1.65 13.44
C ARG A 446 12.73 2.87 14.22
N LEU A 447 12.74 4.05 13.60
CA LEU A 447 12.22 5.27 14.23
C LEU A 447 10.75 5.14 14.60
N HIS A 448 9.93 4.63 13.69
CA HIS A 448 8.50 4.39 13.90
C HIS A 448 8.26 3.51 15.14
N THR A 449 8.97 2.41 15.23
CA THR A 449 8.85 1.47 16.36
C THR A 449 9.23 2.14 17.67
N GLU A 450 10.29 2.94 17.70
CA GLU A 450 10.68 3.69 18.89
C GLU A 450 9.63 4.74 19.31
N ILE A 451 9.02 5.42 18.35
CA ILE A 451 7.92 6.37 18.62
C ILE A 451 6.70 5.64 19.19
N LEU A 452 6.35 4.47 18.65
CA LEU A 452 5.27 3.64 19.21
C LEU A 452 5.54 3.26 20.67
N LYS A 453 6.74 2.80 20.97
CA LYS A 453 7.16 2.38 22.33
C LYS A 453 7.19 3.54 23.32
N LYS A 454 7.62 4.73 22.91
CA LYS A 454 7.88 5.87 23.80
C LYS A 454 6.74 6.89 23.86
N GLN A 455 5.86 6.91 22.86
CA GLN A 455 4.80 7.91 22.73
C GLN A 455 3.43 7.23 22.58
N GLU A 456 3.06 6.85 21.36
CA GLU A 456 1.68 6.47 21.00
C GLU A 456 1.16 5.23 21.75
N LEU A 457 1.99 4.20 21.91
CA LEU A 457 1.63 2.93 22.54
C LEU A 457 2.46 2.66 23.81
N LYS A 458 2.93 3.72 24.44
CA LYS A 458 3.81 3.66 25.62
C LYS A 458 3.24 2.76 26.73
N ASP A 459 1.98 2.96 27.09
CA ASP A 459 1.34 2.21 28.16
C ASP A 459 1.29 0.70 27.84
N PHE A 460 1.02 0.35 26.60
CA PHE A 460 1.04 -1.05 26.14
C PHE A 460 2.44 -1.64 26.14
N TYR A 461 3.42 -0.85 25.69
CA TYR A 461 4.82 -1.31 25.74
C TYR A 461 5.32 -1.54 27.16
N GLU A 462 5.00 -0.65 28.09
CA GLU A 462 5.33 -0.83 29.51
C GLU A 462 4.69 -2.08 30.11
N MET A 463 3.48 -2.42 29.69
CA MET A 463 2.74 -3.58 30.18
C MET A 463 3.15 -4.89 29.51
N MET A 464 3.44 -4.88 28.22
CA MET A 464 3.66 -6.05 27.37
C MET A 464 4.89 -5.86 26.44
N PRO A 465 6.08 -5.55 26.99
CA PRO A 465 7.25 -5.20 26.18
C PRO A 465 7.68 -6.31 25.22
N GLU A 466 7.42 -7.56 25.58
CA GLU A 466 7.79 -8.75 24.80
C GLU A 466 7.09 -8.85 23.45
N LYS A 467 5.93 -8.17 23.28
CA LYS A 467 5.18 -8.18 22.02
C LYS A 467 5.78 -7.26 20.95
N PHE A 468 6.49 -6.21 21.36
CA PHE A 468 6.91 -5.11 20.48
C PHE A 468 8.24 -5.40 19.80
N ASN A 469 8.23 -5.26 18.47
CA ASN A 469 9.42 -5.42 17.65
C ASN A 469 9.36 -4.53 16.40
N ASN A 470 10.48 -4.42 15.69
CA ASN A 470 10.58 -3.68 14.45
C ASN A 470 10.80 -4.62 13.26
N LYS A 471 10.05 -4.39 12.19
CA LYS A 471 10.29 -4.99 10.87
C LYS A 471 10.31 -3.87 9.83
N THR A 472 11.49 -3.37 9.52
CA THR A 472 11.64 -2.32 8.51
C THR A 472 11.08 -2.81 7.18
N ASN A 473 10.20 -2.01 6.57
CA ASN A 473 9.59 -2.32 5.28
C ASN A 473 10.66 -2.53 4.18
N GLY A 474 10.23 -3.14 3.12
CA GLY A 474 11.03 -3.37 1.93
C GLY A 474 10.18 -3.40 0.68
N ILE A 475 10.84 -3.48 -0.45
CA ILE A 475 10.23 -3.53 -1.78
C ILE A 475 10.79 -4.72 -2.56
N THR A 476 10.02 -5.24 -3.52
CA THR A 476 10.54 -6.29 -4.40
C THR A 476 11.36 -5.69 -5.55
N GLN A 477 12.60 -6.13 -5.67
CA GLN A 477 13.49 -5.74 -6.77
C GLN A 477 13.06 -6.32 -8.11
N ARG A 478 12.27 -7.40 -8.14
CA ARG A 478 11.72 -7.96 -9.38
C ARG A 478 10.80 -6.97 -10.07
N ARG A 479 9.88 -6.34 -9.33
CA ARG A 479 9.00 -5.28 -9.88
C ARG A 479 9.73 -3.97 -10.12
N PHE A 480 10.48 -3.47 -9.14
CA PHE A 480 10.94 -2.07 -9.13
C PHE A 480 12.33 -1.85 -9.76
N LEU A 481 13.05 -2.92 -10.09
CA LEU A 481 14.29 -2.84 -10.83
C LEU A 481 14.26 -3.71 -12.09
N LEU A 482 14.05 -5.02 -11.94
CA LEU A 482 14.10 -5.95 -13.06
C LEU A 482 13.01 -5.66 -14.12
N HIS A 483 11.78 -5.48 -13.70
CA HIS A 483 10.64 -5.13 -14.58
C HIS A 483 10.60 -3.64 -14.89
N GLY A 484 10.74 -2.78 -13.87
CA GLY A 484 10.52 -1.35 -13.99
C GLY A 484 11.65 -0.57 -14.66
N ASN A 485 12.87 -1.10 -14.64
CA ASN A 485 14.05 -0.45 -15.19
C ASN A 485 14.99 -1.46 -15.89
N PRO A 486 14.53 -2.03 -17.02
CA PRO A 486 15.32 -3.06 -17.70
C PRO A 486 16.70 -2.60 -18.17
N LEU A 487 16.88 -1.35 -18.55
CA LEU A 487 18.18 -0.81 -18.94
C LEU A 487 19.19 -0.87 -17.79
N LEU A 488 18.76 -0.47 -16.60
CA LEU A 488 19.63 -0.53 -15.41
C LEU A 488 19.84 -1.98 -14.94
N ALA A 489 18.81 -2.80 -14.97
CA ALA A 489 18.89 -4.21 -14.60
C ALA A 489 19.88 -4.97 -15.48
N ASP A 490 19.85 -4.76 -16.80
CA ASP A 490 20.77 -5.37 -17.75
C ASP A 490 22.22 -4.91 -17.49
N TRP A 491 22.43 -3.61 -17.30
CA TRP A 491 23.75 -3.07 -16.99
C TRP A 491 24.33 -3.64 -15.69
N ILE A 492 23.52 -3.71 -14.64
CA ILE A 492 23.94 -4.31 -13.35
C ILE A 492 24.36 -5.78 -13.56
N THR A 493 23.56 -6.53 -14.29
CA THR A 493 23.83 -7.95 -14.55
C THR A 493 25.10 -8.15 -15.37
N GLU A 494 25.38 -7.26 -16.31
CA GLU A 494 26.65 -7.29 -17.05
C GLU A 494 27.86 -7.08 -16.12
N GLN A 495 27.74 -6.24 -15.11
CA GLN A 495 28.85 -5.90 -14.21
C GLN A 495 29.07 -6.93 -13.10
N ILE A 496 28.00 -7.43 -12.48
CA ILE A 496 28.09 -8.22 -11.24
C ILE A 496 27.38 -9.58 -11.29
N GLY A 497 26.77 -9.96 -12.42
CA GLY A 497 25.95 -11.18 -12.52
C GLY A 497 24.50 -10.94 -12.08
N ASP A 498 23.68 -11.99 -12.11
CA ASP A 498 22.22 -11.93 -11.88
C ASP A 498 21.80 -12.31 -10.45
N GLU A 499 22.72 -12.60 -9.56
CA GLU A 499 22.44 -13.03 -8.18
C GLU A 499 21.62 -11.99 -7.37
N TRP A 500 21.73 -10.71 -7.74
CA TRP A 500 20.98 -9.62 -7.08
C TRP A 500 19.45 -9.78 -7.19
N ILE A 501 18.98 -10.49 -8.19
CA ILE A 501 17.53 -10.66 -8.44
C ILE A 501 16.85 -11.39 -7.26
N THR A 502 17.54 -12.31 -6.63
CA THR A 502 17.06 -13.06 -5.47
C THR A 502 17.83 -12.77 -4.17
N ASP A 503 18.88 -11.98 -4.25
CA ASP A 503 19.68 -11.56 -3.11
C ASP A 503 20.18 -10.13 -3.33
N LEU A 504 19.34 -9.15 -3.02
CA LEU A 504 19.60 -7.74 -3.33
C LEU A 504 20.90 -7.18 -2.72
N PRO A 505 21.38 -7.62 -1.53
CA PRO A 505 22.68 -7.19 -1.01
C PRO A 505 23.87 -7.38 -1.96
N HIS A 506 23.81 -8.26 -2.96
CA HIS A 506 24.81 -8.36 -4.02
C HIS A 506 25.05 -7.06 -4.78
N LEU A 507 24.10 -6.12 -4.78
CA LEU A 507 24.29 -4.79 -5.37
C LEU A 507 25.49 -4.04 -4.77
N ALA A 508 25.92 -4.38 -3.57
CA ALA A 508 27.10 -3.79 -2.95
C ALA A 508 28.39 -4.02 -3.78
N LYS A 509 28.43 -5.05 -4.61
CA LYS A 509 29.53 -5.30 -5.55
C LYS A 509 29.72 -4.16 -6.55
N LEU A 510 28.71 -3.35 -6.82
CA LEU A 510 28.81 -2.16 -7.67
C LEU A 510 29.73 -1.08 -7.10
N LYS A 511 30.00 -1.09 -5.80
CA LYS A 511 30.81 -0.05 -5.12
C LYS A 511 32.22 0.06 -5.69
N VAL A 512 32.76 -1.00 -6.29
CA VAL A 512 34.08 -0.98 -6.92
C VAL A 512 34.15 -0.12 -8.19
N TYR A 513 33.02 0.21 -8.79
CA TYR A 513 32.88 0.95 -10.05
C TYR A 513 32.55 2.44 -9.85
N VAL A 514 32.20 2.88 -8.64
CA VAL A 514 31.59 4.20 -8.42
C VAL A 514 32.54 5.37 -8.66
N ASP A 515 33.86 5.14 -8.59
CA ASP A 515 34.90 6.14 -8.83
C ASP A 515 35.46 6.08 -10.26
N ASP A 516 35.00 5.15 -11.09
CA ASP A 516 35.48 5.02 -12.48
C ASP A 516 34.60 5.85 -13.42
N PRO A 517 35.19 6.86 -14.13
CA PRO A 517 34.44 7.73 -15.04
C PRO A 517 33.67 7.00 -16.13
N LYS A 518 34.17 5.87 -16.61
CA LYS A 518 33.52 5.06 -17.65
C LYS A 518 32.17 4.54 -17.13
N PHE A 519 32.17 3.92 -15.96
CA PHE A 519 30.95 3.35 -15.35
C PHE A 519 30.00 4.44 -14.90
N GLN A 520 30.49 5.56 -14.40
CA GLN A 520 29.71 6.76 -14.09
C GLN A 520 28.93 7.25 -15.32
N GLN A 521 29.60 7.36 -16.45
CA GLN A 521 28.99 7.80 -17.70
C GLN A 521 27.94 6.82 -18.20
N GLU A 522 28.24 5.52 -18.16
CA GLU A 522 27.27 4.47 -18.54
C GLU A 522 26.02 4.52 -17.68
N PHE A 523 26.16 4.63 -16.37
CA PHE A 523 25.06 4.71 -15.42
C PHE A 523 24.19 5.95 -15.66
N MET A 524 24.79 7.11 -15.83
CA MET A 524 24.09 8.37 -16.09
C MET A 524 23.46 8.40 -17.48
N ASN A 525 24.04 7.73 -18.47
CA ASN A 525 23.40 7.57 -19.78
C ASN A 525 22.11 6.74 -19.69
N ILE A 526 22.09 5.69 -18.87
CA ILE A 526 20.87 4.90 -18.59
C ILE A 526 19.80 5.80 -17.95
N LYS A 527 20.18 6.60 -16.97
CA LYS A 527 19.27 7.59 -16.35
C LYS A 527 18.72 8.54 -17.41
N TYR A 528 19.57 9.05 -18.28
CA TYR A 528 19.15 9.95 -19.35
C TYR A 528 18.15 9.29 -20.31
N GLN A 529 18.36 8.02 -20.69
CA GLN A 529 17.41 7.29 -21.54
C GLN A 529 16.05 7.14 -20.84
N ASN A 530 16.04 6.86 -19.56
CA ASN A 530 14.81 6.80 -18.77
C ASN A 530 14.13 8.18 -18.66
N LYS A 531 14.90 9.25 -18.53
CA LYS A 531 14.36 10.62 -18.55
C LYS A 531 13.75 10.99 -19.89
N LEU A 532 14.34 10.56 -21.01
CA LEU A 532 13.75 10.73 -22.35
C LEU A 532 12.38 10.03 -22.47
N ARG A 533 12.28 8.81 -21.93
CA ARG A 533 11.02 8.05 -21.93
C ARG A 533 9.94 8.76 -21.10
N LEU A 534 10.28 9.27 -19.92
CA LEU A 534 9.35 10.02 -19.09
C LEU A 534 8.97 11.35 -19.74
N ALA A 535 9.92 12.06 -20.33
CA ALA A 535 9.65 13.30 -21.07
C ALA A 535 8.67 13.09 -22.22
N LYS A 536 8.80 11.99 -22.94
CA LYS A 536 7.84 11.59 -24.00
C LYS A 536 6.45 11.33 -23.40
N TYR A 537 6.36 10.58 -22.32
CA TYR A 537 5.12 10.32 -21.62
C TYR A 537 4.42 11.62 -21.18
N ILE A 538 5.19 12.56 -20.59
CA ILE A 538 4.69 13.87 -20.17
C ILE A 538 4.19 14.66 -21.36
N LYS A 539 4.89 14.66 -22.48
CA LYS A 539 4.45 15.34 -23.72
C LYS A 539 3.11 14.79 -24.23
N GLU A 540 3.00 13.47 -24.26
CA GLU A 540 1.79 12.78 -24.76
C GLU A 540 0.57 13.01 -23.86
N HIS A 541 0.76 13.03 -22.53
CA HIS A 541 -0.33 13.10 -21.55
C HIS A 541 -0.63 14.51 -21.03
N ASN A 542 0.41 15.34 -20.91
CA ASN A 542 0.30 16.70 -20.34
C ASN A 542 0.45 17.81 -21.40
N GLY A 543 0.97 17.49 -22.58
CA GLY A 543 1.27 18.49 -23.61
C GLY A 543 2.44 19.41 -23.25
N ILE A 544 3.24 19.07 -22.25
CA ILE A 544 4.34 19.90 -21.74
C ILE A 544 5.67 19.38 -22.30
N ASP A 545 6.47 20.28 -22.85
CA ASP A 545 7.85 19.98 -23.24
C ASP A 545 8.75 20.14 -22.03
N VAL A 546 9.41 19.08 -21.62
CA VAL A 546 10.38 19.08 -20.52
C VAL A 546 11.77 18.77 -21.08
N ASP A 547 12.78 19.48 -20.56
CA ASP A 547 14.16 19.23 -20.91
C ASP A 547 14.68 18.01 -20.13
N PRO A 548 15.06 16.92 -20.80
CA PRO A 548 15.59 15.73 -20.13
C PRO A 548 16.94 15.96 -19.44
N ARG A 549 17.62 17.06 -19.72
CA ARG A 549 18.85 17.48 -19.03
C ARG A 549 18.58 18.29 -17.76
N SER A 550 17.35 18.75 -17.56
CA SER A 550 16.95 19.41 -16.30
C SER A 550 16.99 18.40 -15.15
N ILE A 551 17.06 18.92 -13.92
CA ILE A 551 16.94 18.08 -12.74
C ILE A 551 15.47 17.59 -12.65
N PHE A 552 15.27 16.29 -12.66
CA PHE A 552 13.94 15.70 -12.40
C PHE A 552 13.76 15.52 -10.91
N ASP A 553 13.05 16.48 -10.32
CA ASP A 553 12.73 16.58 -8.89
C ASP A 553 11.30 16.04 -8.69
N VAL A 554 11.17 14.90 -8.02
CA VAL A 554 9.96 14.08 -8.07
C VAL A 554 9.37 13.83 -6.68
N GLN A 555 8.08 14.16 -6.54
CA GLN A 555 7.28 13.81 -5.38
C GLN A 555 6.00 13.10 -5.85
N VAL A 556 5.99 11.78 -5.74
CA VAL A 556 4.86 10.93 -6.13
C VAL A 556 4.44 10.04 -4.96
N LYS A 557 3.26 10.31 -4.44
CA LYS A 557 2.66 9.62 -3.28
C LYS A 557 1.23 10.13 -3.07
N ARG A 558 0.45 9.47 -2.22
CA ARG A 558 -0.87 10.00 -1.81
C ARG A 558 -0.73 11.44 -1.32
N LEU A 559 -1.72 12.26 -1.62
CA LEU A 559 -1.74 13.61 -1.10
C LEU A 559 -2.28 13.61 0.33
N HIS A 560 -1.43 14.01 1.25
CA HIS A 560 -1.77 14.22 2.65
C HIS A 560 -0.96 15.39 3.20
N GLU A 561 -1.54 16.17 4.12
CA GLU A 561 -0.89 17.34 4.69
C GLU A 561 0.47 17.01 5.33
N TYR A 562 0.60 15.88 6.03
CA TYR A 562 1.87 15.51 6.67
C TYR A 562 2.98 15.12 5.68
N LYS A 563 2.63 14.72 4.45
CA LYS A 563 3.60 14.42 3.37
C LYS A 563 4.16 15.69 2.72
N ARG A 564 3.51 16.79 2.98
CA ARG A 564 3.94 18.17 2.68
C ARG A 564 4.18 18.47 1.20
N GLN A 565 3.33 17.97 0.32
CA GLN A 565 3.31 18.46 -1.07
C GLN A 565 3.16 19.99 -1.11
N LEU A 566 2.46 20.56 -0.11
CA LEU A 566 2.33 22.01 0.03
C LEU A 566 3.69 22.70 0.24
N LEU A 567 4.57 22.15 1.07
CA LEU A 567 5.93 22.68 1.23
C LEU A 567 6.68 22.74 -0.10
N ASN A 568 6.58 21.68 -0.90
CA ASN A 568 7.22 21.61 -2.21
C ASN A 568 6.69 22.70 -3.16
N ILE A 569 5.38 22.83 -3.30
CA ILE A 569 4.81 23.81 -4.24
C ILE A 569 5.04 25.25 -3.77
N LEU A 570 5.02 25.52 -2.47
CA LEU A 570 5.37 26.84 -1.95
C LEU A 570 6.82 27.22 -2.26
N HIS A 571 7.74 26.25 -2.18
CA HIS A 571 9.13 26.46 -2.59
C HIS A 571 9.26 26.72 -4.09
N VAL A 572 8.49 26.02 -4.92
CA VAL A 572 8.44 26.30 -6.37
C VAL A 572 7.98 27.72 -6.64
N MET A 573 6.95 28.19 -5.93
CA MET A 573 6.48 29.57 -6.01
C MET A 573 7.59 30.57 -5.62
N TYR A 574 8.34 30.26 -4.57
CA TYR A 574 9.49 31.05 -4.13
C TYR A 574 10.59 31.12 -5.23
N LEU A 575 10.95 30.01 -5.84
CA LEU A 575 11.91 29.99 -6.96
C LEU A 575 11.40 30.78 -8.15
N TYR A 576 10.14 30.68 -8.46
CA TYR A 576 9.54 31.46 -9.55
C TYR A 576 9.59 32.96 -9.26
N ASN A 577 9.32 33.39 -8.03
CA ASN A 577 9.48 34.79 -7.62
C ASN A 577 10.91 35.29 -7.84
N GLN A 578 11.92 34.50 -7.48
CA GLN A 578 13.33 34.81 -7.71
C GLN A 578 13.64 34.97 -9.19
N LEU A 579 13.14 34.08 -10.05
CA LEU A 579 13.32 34.17 -11.49
C LEU A 579 12.60 35.37 -12.11
N LYS A 580 11.45 35.74 -11.60
CA LYS A 580 10.74 36.96 -12.05
C LYS A 580 11.54 38.24 -11.69
N ASP A 581 12.17 38.24 -10.52
CA ASP A 581 12.99 39.37 -10.07
C ASP A 581 14.32 39.43 -10.83
N ASN A 582 14.90 38.27 -11.21
CA ASN A 582 16.13 38.14 -11.98
C ASN A 582 16.04 37.00 -13.00
N PRO A 583 15.46 37.23 -14.21
CA PRO A 583 15.31 36.19 -15.25
C PRO A 583 16.64 35.59 -15.74
N ASN A 584 17.75 36.30 -15.56
CA ASN A 584 19.09 35.85 -15.98
C ASN A 584 19.86 35.15 -14.84
N MET A 585 19.23 34.91 -13.74
CA MET A 585 19.83 34.17 -12.62
C MET A 585 20.45 32.85 -13.10
N ASP A 586 21.70 32.57 -12.67
CA ASP A 586 22.37 31.31 -12.95
C ASP A 586 21.71 30.18 -12.16
N MET A 587 20.85 29.46 -12.83
CA MET A 587 20.06 28.36 -12.27
C MET A 587 20.09 27.18 -13.24
N VAL A 588 20.37 25.98 -12.73
CA VAL A 588 20.21 24.74 -13.48
C VAL A 588 18.73 24.53 -13.76
N PRO A 589 18.31 24.29 -15.02
CA PRO A 589 16.92 23.97 -15.30
C PRO A 589 16.39 22.81 -14.43
N ARG A 590 15.16 22.96 -13.94
CA ARG A 590 14.54 21.99 -13.04
C ARG A 590 13.08 21.71 -13.43
N THR A 591 12.73 20.46 -13.46
CA THR A 591 11.37 19.99 -13.68
C THR A 591 10.87 19.35 -12.38
N PHE A 592 9.87 19.98 -11.76
CA PHE A 592 9.19 19.46 -10.59
C PHE A 592 8.03 18.59 -11.04
N ILE A 593 8.08 17.31 -10.67
CA ILE A 593 7.10 16.32 -11.09
C ILE A 593 6.32 15.85 -9.87
N PHE A 594 5.00 16.05 -9.90
CA PHE A 594 4.06 15.62 -8.88
C PHE A 594 3.16 14.51 -9.42
N GLY A 595 2.77 13.60 -8.54
CA GLY A 595 1.72 12.65 -8.77
C GLY A 595 1.09 12.31 -7.43
N ALA A 596 -0.22 12.47 -7.31
CA ALA A 596 -0.90 12.30 -6.03
C ALA A 596 -2.39 12.13 -6.21
N LYS A 597 -2.98 11.14 -5.51
CA LYS A 597 -4.43 11.05 -5.33
C LYS A 597 -4.79 11.52 -3.93
N ALA A 598 -5.80 12.40 -3.84
CA ALA A 598 -6.39 12.81 -2.57
C ALA A 598 -7.64 11.98 -2.29
N ALA A 599 -7.91 11.65 -1.02
CA ALA A 599 -9.18 11.05 -0.64
C ALA A 599 -10.35 11.98 -1.06
N ALA A 600 -11.44 11.40 -1.57
CA ALA A 600 -12.55 12.16 -2.15
C ALA A 600 -13.15 13.22 -1.21
N GLY A 601 -13.22 12.90 0.09
CA GLY A 601 -13.74 13.82 1.13
C GLY A 601 -12.68 14.76 1.74
N TYR A 602 -11.44 14.69 1.33
CA TYR A 602 -10.32 15.48 1.91
C TYR A 602 -10.14 16.80 1.16
N GLN A 603 -10.92 17.79 1.52
CA GLN A 603 -11.04 19.04 0.76
C GLN A 603 -9.74 19.83 0.64
N ILE A 604 -8.98 19.99 1.73
CA ILE A 604 -7.73 20.76 1.69
C ILE A 604 -6.66 20.05 0.84
N ALA A 605 -6.64 18.72 0.83
CA ALA A 605 -5.76 17.96 -0.03
C ALA A 605 -6.13 18.14 -1.52
N LYS A 606 -7.40 18.10 -1.84
CA LYS A 606 -7.90 18.39 -3.21
C LYS A 606 -7.59 19.81 -3.64
N LYS A 607 -7.69 20.78 -2.72
CA LYS A 607 -7.31 22.18 -2.95
C LYS A 607 -5.81 22.32 -3.23
N THR A 608 -4.98 21.54 -2.57
CA THR A 608 -3.53 21.51 -2.81
C THR A 608 -3.20 21.01 -4.23
N ILE A 609 -3.93 20.02 -4.74
CA ILE A 609 -3.81 19.58 -6.14
C ILE A 609 -4.15 20.75 -7.09
N LYS A 610 -5.23 21.46 -6.82
CA LYS A 610 -5.61 22.63 -7.62
C LYS A 610 -4.51 23.72 -7.58
N LEU A 611 -3.89 23.94 -6.43
CA LEU A 611 -2.78 24.90 -6.31
C LEU A 611 -1.60 24.47 -7.19
N ILE A 612 -1.20 23.21 -7.13
CA ILE A 612 -0.09 22.69 -7.95
C ILE A 612 -0.36 22.93 -9.44
N ASN A 613 -1.56 22.61 -9.90
CA ASN A 613 -1.94 22.80 -11.31
C ASN A 613 -2.05 24.28 -11.70
N SER A 614 -2.53 25.13 -10.81
CA SER A 614 -2.61 26.58 -11.03
C SER A 614 -1.23 27.21 -11.14
N VAL A 615 -0.29 26.80 -10.29
CA VAL A 615 1.12 27.22 -10.35
C VAL A 615 1.77 26.71 -11.64
N ALA A 616 1.52 25.46 -12.01
CA ALA A 616 2.01 24.90 -13.25
C ALA A 616 1.56 25.68 -14.49
N ASP A 617 0.30 26.07 -14.55
CA ASP A 617 -0.25 26.85 -15.67
C ASP A 617 0.46 28.19 -15.83
N VAL A 618 0.75 28.88 -14.73
CA VAL A 618 1.46 30.16 -14.76
C VAL A 618 2.93 29.97 -15.19
N ILE A 619 3.63 29.06 -14.53
CA ILE A 619 5.08 28.86 -14.75
C ILE A 619 5.38 28.31 -16.14
N ASN A 620 4.66 27.26 -16.56
CA ASN A 620 4.96 26.57 -17.83
C ASN A 620 4.67 27.45 -19.05
N ASN A 621 3.80 28.44 -18.92
CA ASN A 621 3.45 29.38 -20.00
C ASN A 621 4.25 30.69 -19.96
N ASP A 622 5.09 30.90 -18.97
CA ASP A 622 5.91 32.11 -18.83
C ASP A 622 7.23 31.96 -19.60
N LYS A 623 7.27 32.57 -20.76
CA LYS A 623 8.48 32.57 -21.63
C LYS A 623 9.62 33.42 -21.05
N SER A 624 9.34 34.35 -20.13
CA SER A 624 10.34 35.28 -19.58
C SER A 624 11.41 34.58 -18.73
N ILE A 625 11.11 33.40 -18.21
CA ILE A 625 12.05 32.61 -17.39
C ILE A 625 12.89 31.61 -18.20
N ASN A 626 12.80 31.65 -19.52
CA ASN A 626 13.60 30.82 -20.44
C ASN A 626 13.53 29.30 -20.19
N GLY A 627 12.39 28.80 -19.74
CA GLY A 627 12.18 27.37 -19.51
C GLY A 627 12.97 26.80 -18.33
N LYS A 628 13.53 27.63 -17.44
CA LYS A 628 14.33 27.17 -16.28
C LYS A 628 13.52 26.43 -15.24
N LEU A 629 12.21 26.64 -15.16
CA LEU A 629 11.28 25.90 -14.31
C LEU A 629 10.17 25.30 -15.16
N LYS A 630 9.84 24.06 -14.87
CA LYS A 630 8.63 23.38 -15.31
C LYS A 630 7.99 22.68 -14.12
N VAL A 631 6.66 22.66 -14.10
CA VAL A 631 5.87 21.93 -13.10
C VAL A 631 4.92 21.00 -13.83
N VAL A 632 4.96 19.73 -13.47
CA VAL A 632 4.15 18.69 -14.09
C VAL A 632 3.38 17.95 -13.01
N PHE A 633 2.07 17.83 -13.20
CA PHE A 633 1.23 16.94 -12.39
C PHE A 633 0.83 15.73 -13.22
N ILE A 634 1.35 14.56 -12.87
CA ILE A 634 1.02 13.31 -13.57
C ILE A 634 -0.30 12.79 -13.04
N GLU A 635 -1.30 12.76 -13.92
CA GLU A 635 -2.65 12.29 -13.64
C GLU A 635 -2.66 10.78 -13.36
N ASP A 636 -3.53 10.38 -12.43
CA ASP A 636 -3.79 8.99 -12.11
C ASP A 636 -2.54 8.18 -11.78
N TYR A 637 -1.75 8.69 -10.83
CA TYR A 637 -0.56 8.02 -10.33
C TYR A 637 -0.90 6.61 -9.83
N ARG A 638 -0.27 5.60 -10.41
CA ARG A 638 -0.48 4.17 -10.13
C ARG A 638 0.79 3.37 -10.43
N VAL A 639 0.80 2.07 -10.15
CA VAL A 639 2.01 1.25 -10.28
C VAL A 639 2.59 1.31 -11.70
N SER A 640 1.77 1.21 -12.73
CA SER A 640 2.26 1.16 -14.11
C SER A 640 2.99 2.43 -14.58
N ASN A 641 2.54 3.64 -14.18
CA ASN A 641 3.28 4.86 -14.47
C ASN A 641 4.37 5.17 -13.43
N ALA A 642 4.22 4.66 -12.21
CA ALA A 642 5.21 4.81 -11.15
C ALA A 642 6.57 4.21 -11.54
N GLU A 643 6.59 3.03 -12.15
CA GLU A 643 7.83 2.37 -12.59
C GLU A 643 8.65 3.28 -13.53
N LEU A 644 7.99 3.92 -14.50
CA LEU A 644 8.61 4.87 -15.41
C LEU A 644 9.18 6.10 -14.67
N ILE A 645 8.45 6.59 -13.69
CA ILE A 645 8.83 7.75 -12.88
C ILE A 645 10.05 7.44 -12.00
N PHE A 646 10.05 6.31 -11.30
CA PHE A 646 11.16 5.90 -10.43
C PHE A 646 12.47 5.75 -11.21
N ALA A 647 12.41 5.16 -12.40
CA ALA A 647 13.56 4.98 -13.26
C ALA A 647 14.17 6.31 -13.76
N ALA A 648 13.36 7.34 -13.90
CA ALA A 648 13.75 8.63 -14.49
C ALA A 648 14.14 9.70 -13.45
N ALA A 649 13.84 9.53 -12.18
CA ALA A 649 14.05 10.57 -11.17
C ALA A 649 15.53 10.81 -10.85
N ASP A 650 15.89 12.07 -10.70
CA ASP A 650 17.19 12.50 -10.15
C ASP A 650 17.09 12.70 -8.64
N VAL A 651 16.03 13.34 -8.17
CA VAL A 651 15.79 13.69 -6.79
C VAL A 651 14.50 13.04 -6.28
N SER A 652 14.61 12.34 -5.18
CA SER A 652 13.52 11.71 -4.46
C SER A 652 13.07 12.61 -3.30
N GLU A 653 11.90 13.22 -3.44
CA GLU A 653 11.31 14.09 -2.42
C GLU A 653 10.63 13.25 -1.32
N GLN A 654 11.26 13.20 -0.14
CA GLN A 654 10.79 12.45 1.02
C GLN A 654 10.70 13.38 2.24
N ILE A 655 9.81 14.38 2.12
CA ILE A 655 9.79 15.61 2.92
C ILE A 655 8.68 15.65 3.97
N SER A 656 8.20 14.52 4.44
CA SER A 656 7.20 14.45 5.52
C SER A 656 7.66 15.22 6.76
N THR A 657 6.71 15.72 7.53
CA THR A 657 7.01 16.23 8.88
C THR A 657 7.62 15.09 9.68
N ALA A 658 8.80 15.30 10.25
CA ALA A 658 9.48 14.25 11.01
C ALA A 658 8.57 13.71 12.13
N SER A 659 8.57 12.43 12.37
CA SER A 659 7.70 11.66 13.26
C SER A 659 6.32 11.28 12.66
N LYS A 660 5.99 11.63 11.42
CA LYS A 660 4.64 11.39 10.87
C LYS A 660 4.56 10.26 9.85
N GLU A 661 5.59 10.08 9.02
CA GLU A 661 5.66 8.95 8.10
C GLU A 661 6.20 7.71 8.83
N ALA A 662 5.40 6.66 8.92
CA ALA A 662 5.81 5.43 9.63
C ALA A 662 7.07 4.79 8.99
N SER A 663 7.08 4.64 7.70
CA SER A 663 8.23 4.14 6.95
C SER A 663 8.44 4.89 5.64
N GLY A 664 7.44 4.88 4.77
CA GLY A 664 7.59 5.10 3.35
C GLY A 664 8.17 3.86 2.66
N THR A 665 7.85 3.71 1.39
CA THR A 665 8.45 2.70 0.50
C THR A 665 8.88 3.31 -0.83
N GLY A 666 8.27 4.42 -1.23
CA GLY A 666 8.70 5.21 -2.38
C GLY A 666 10.17 5.62 -2.28
N ASN A 667 10.62 6.00 -1.10
CA ASN A 667 12.01 6.31 -0.81
C ASN A 667 12.98 5.18 -1.21
N MET A 668 12.61 3.94 -0.94
CA MET A 668 13.40 2.75 -1.28
C MET A 668 13.43 2.49 -2.80
N LYS A 669 12.31 2.70 -3.48
CA LYS A 669 12.18 2.54 -4.94
C LYS A 669 13.05 3.54 -5.70
N PHE A 670 13.05 4.79 -5.26
CA PHE A 670 13.93 5.83 -5.81
C PHE A 670 15.40 5.52 -5.57
N MET A 671 15.75 5.15 -4.34
CA MET A 671 17.12 4.76 -3.97
C MET A 671 17.64 3.64 -4.86
N LEU A 672 16.85 2.59 -5.04
CA LEU A 672 17.18 1.43 -5.87
C LEU A 672 17.45 1.84 -7.33
N ASN A 673 16.74 2.84 -7.83
CA ASN A 673 16.89 3.36 -9.20
C ASN A 673 17.90 4.51 -9.33
N GLY A 674 18.69 4.79 -8.30
CA GLY A 674 19.77 5.75 -8.34
C GLY A 674 19.36 7.21 -8.18
N ALA A 675 18.16 7.50 -7.68
CA ALA A 675 17.79 8.86 -7.28
C ALA A 675 18.38 9.20 -5.91
N LEU A 676 18.75 10.48 -5.70
CA LEU A 676 19.25 10.95 -4.42
C LEU A 676 18.09 11.43 -3.55
N THR A 677 18.12 11.06 -2.28
CA THR A 677 17.06 11.43 -1.33
C THR A 677 17.24 12.87 -0.88
N LEU A 678 16.19 13.68 -1.04
CA LEU A 678 15.99 14.96 -0.39
C LEU A 678 14.85 14.77 0.63
N GLY A 679 15.15 14.84 1.91
CA GLY A 679 14.16 14.48 2.90
C GLY A 679 14.48 14.91 4.32
N THR A 680 13.52 14.59 5.19
CA THR A 680 13.64 14.73 6.64
C THR A 680 14.10 13.41 7.26
N MET A 681 14.62 13.46 8.50
CA MET A 681 14.98 12.26 9.25
C MET A 681 13.72 11.65 9.86
N ASP A 682 12.95 10.98 9.00
CA ASP A 682 11.66 10.39 9.30
C ASP A 682 11.54 8.99 8.67
N GLY A 683 10.79 8.11 9.31
CA GLY A 683 10.53 6.78 8.82
C GLY A 683 11.79 6.02 8.38
N ALA A 684 11.71 5.37 7.24
CA ALA A 684 12.83 4.62 6.66
C ALA A 684 13.94 5.52 6.09
N ASN A 685 13.72 6.84 5.94
CA ASN A 685 14.78 7.76 5.50
C ASN A 685 16.00 7.68 6.41
N VAL A 686 15.80 7.50 7.71
CA VAL A 686 16.90 7.34 8.70
C VAL A 686 17.81 6.18 8.32
N GLU A 687 17.24 5.04 7.98
CA GLU A 687 17.98 3.83 7.62
C GLU A 687 18.58 3.92 6.22
N ILE A 688 17.94 4.62 5.29
CA ILE A 688 18.48 4.92 3.95
C ILE A 688 19.77 5.74 4.08
N VAL A 689 19.73 6.81 4.87
CA VAL A 689 20.88 7.68 5.10
C VAL A 689 22.04 6.93 5.77
N GLU A 690 21.73 6.05 6.72
CA GLU A 690 22.76 5.18 7.34
C GLU A 690 23.47 4.29 6.31
N LYS A 691 22.72 3.75 5.37
CA LYS A 691 23.27 2.83 4.35
C LYS A 691 24.03 3.52 3.26
N VAL A 692 23.59 4.69 2.80
CA VAL A 692 24.22 5.39 1.69
C VAL A 692 25.27 6.40 2.14
N GLY A 693 25.21 6.82 3.40
CA GLY A 693 26.04 7.91 3.94
C GLY A 693 25.37 9.26 3.85
N LYS A 694 25.53 10.08 4.89
CA LYS A 694 24.95 11.44 4.97
C LYS A 694 25.37 12.35 3.83
N GLU A 695 26.59 12.18 3.34
CA GLU A 695 27.16 12.94 2.24
C GLU A 695 26.46 12.66 0.89
N ASN A 696 25.72 11.56 0.79
CA ASN A 696 25.05 11.14 -0.44
C ASN A 696 23.52 11.34 -0.38
N ALA A 697 23.05 12.15 0.56
CA ALA A 697 21.65 12.53 0.75
C ALA A 697 21.56 14.00 1.16
N PHE A 698 20.39 14.61 0.97
CA PHE A 698 20.14 16.00 1.32
C PHE A 698 19.10 16.06 2.43
N ILE A 699 19.54 16.25 3.67
CA ILE A 699 18.70 16.24 4.86
C ILE A 699 18.43 17.65 5.34
N PHE A 700 17.20 17.90 5.76
CA PHE A 700 16.74 19.18 6.27
C PHE A 700 15.66 19.03 7.34
N GLY A 701 15.32 20.13 7.99
CA GLY A 701 14.14 20.25 8.83
C GLY A 701 14.32 19.80 10.27
N LEU A 702 13.25 19.93 11.03
CA LEU A 702 13.18 19.49 12.42
C LEU A 702 13.38 17.98 12.53
N SER A 703 13.99 17.54 13.63
CA SER A 703 14.02 16.15 14.04
C SER A 703 12.66 15.68 14.57
N ALA A 704 12.46 14.36 14.66
CA ALA A 704 11.25 13.79 15.27
C ALA A 704 11.08 14.26 16.72
N ASP A 705 12.15 14.31 17.51
CA ASP A 705 12.12 14.73 18.91
C ASP A 705 11.73 16.22 19.02
N GLU A 706 12.24 17.08 18.14
CA GLU A 706 11.89 18.50 18.11
C GLU A 706 10.41 18.70 17.76
N VAL A 707 9.88 17.97 16.77
CA VAL A 707 8.45 18.03 16.41
C VAL A 707 7.58 17.58 17.58
N ILE A 708 7.88 16.44 18.20
CA ILE A 708 7.14 15.92 19.35
C ILE A 708 7.20 16.92 20.52
N ASN A 709 8.34 17.54 20.76
CA ASN A 709 8.47 18.58 21.79
C ASN A 709 7.57 19.78 21.53
N TYR A 710 7.54 20.29 20.29
CA TYR A 710 6.63 21.39 19.92
C TYR A 710 5.16 20.99 20.05
N GLU A 711 4.81 19.76 19.68
CA GLU A 711 3.43 19.27 19.80
C GLU A 711 2.99 19.15 21.27
N ASN A 712 3.86 18.66 22.13
CA ASN A 712 3.56 18.43 23.55
C ASN A 712 3.63 19.74 24.39
N ASN A 713 4.56 20.62 24.09
CA ASN A 713 4.90 21.76 24.93
C ASN A 713 4.64 23.14 24.29
N GLY A 714 4.24 23.18 23.02
CA GLY A 714 4.03 24.41 22.29
C GLY A 714 5.33 25.16 22.00
N GLY A 715 5.24 26.45 21.77
CA GLY A 715 6.40 27.33 21.54
C GLY A 715 6.66 27.66 20.07
N TYR A 716 5.81 27.18 19.15
CA TYR A 716 5.88 27.53 17.73
C TYR A 716 4.74 28.47 17.33
N ASN A 717 5.10 29.61 16.73
CA ASN A 717 4.15 30.58 16.17
C ASN A 717 4.51 30.89 14.71
N PRO A 718 3.73 30.37 13.73
CA PRO A 718 4.01 30.62 12.30
C PRO A 718 3.89 32.11 11.88
N GLU A 719 3.12 32.91 12.60
CA GLU A 719 3.00 34.37 12.32
C GLU A 719 4.33 35.11 12.48
N GLU A 720 5.20 34.66 13.37
CA GLU A 720 6.54 35.27 13.52
C GLU A 720 7.36 35.12 12.24
N ILE A 721 7.31 33.92 11.62
CA ILE A 721 7.99 33.66 10.35
C ILE A 721 7.41 34.52 9.24
N PHE A 722 6.09 34.59 9.14
CA PHE A 722 5.39 35.44 8.17
C PHE A 722 5.79 36.92 8.30
N ASN A 723 5.95 37.41 9.51
CA ASN A 723 6.28 38.82 9.78
C ASN A 723 7.77 39.13 9.55
N THR A 724 8.66 38.17 9.69
CA THR A 724 10.12 38.37 9.63
C THR A 724 10.77 37.90 8.32
N ASP A 725 10.17 36.95 7.60
CA ASP A 725 10.69 36.44 6.33
C ASP A 725 9.87 36.97 5.15
N GLN A 726 10.43 37.95 4.44
CA GLN A 726 9.74 38.60 3.34
C GLN A 726 9.47 37.68 2.14
N ASP A 727 10.33 36.72 1.90
CA ASP A 727 10.16 35.75 0.80
C ASP A 727 8.98 34.80 1.07
N ILE A 728 8.88 34.31 2.29
CA ILE A 728 7.75 33.48 2.74
C ILE A 728 6.47 34.30 2.73
N ARG A 729 6.51 35.51 3.23
CA ARG A 729 5.36 36.42 3.23
C ARG A 729 4.82 36.66 1.83
N ARG A 730 5.71 36.92 0.86
CA ARG A 730 5.34 37.15 -0.54
C ARG A 730 4.62 35.92 -1.11
N VAL A 731 5.16 34.71 -0.91
CA VAL A 731 4.56 33.45 -1.35
C VAL A 731 3.17 33.25 -0.75
N LEU A 732 3.03 33.45 0.56
CA LEU A 732 1.73 33.25 1.23
C LEU A 732 0.70 34.31 0.80
N MET A 733 1.10 35.53 0.57
CA MET A 733 0.20 36.58 0.04
C MET A 733 -0.28 36.25 -1.37
N GLN A 734 0.53 35.55 -2.18
CA GLN A 734 0.14 35.11 -3.52
C GLN A 734 -0.97 34.05 -3.50
N LEU A 735 -1.22 33.41 -2.37
CA LEU A 735 -2.35 32.48 -2.20
C LEU A 735 -3.70 33.23 -2.14
N ILE A 736 -3.72 34.51 -1.72
CA ILE A 736 -4.95 35.27 -1.44
C ILE A 736 -5.10 36.57 -2.23
N ASN A 737 -4.16 36.88 -3.12
CA ASN A 737 -4.22 38.08 -3.94
C ASN A 737 -4.61 37.85 -5.40
N GLY A 738 -4.96 36.62 -5.76
CA GLY A 738 -5.37 36.27 -7.11
C GLY A 738 -4.21 36.02 -8.09
N TYR A 739 -2.97 36.01 -7.65
CA TYR A 739 -1.80 35.84 -8.52
C TYR A 739 -1.88 34.52 -9.32
N TYR A 740 -2.21 33.40 -8.65
CA TYR A 740 -2.39 32.10 -9.26
C TYR A 740 -3.86 31.72 -9.53
N SER A 741 -4.79 32.58 -9.15
CA SER A 741 -6.24 32.39 -9.31
C SER A 741 -6.93 33.72 -9.58
N PRO A 742 -6.66 34.35 -10.73
CA PRO A 742 -7.17 35.71 -11.00
C PRO A 742 -8.70 35.80 -11.06
N GLN A 743 -9.38 34.71 -11.40
CA GLN A 743 -10.83 34.64 -11.42
C GLN A 743 -11.47 34.53 -10.03
N ASP A 744 -10.74 34.03 -9.06
CA ASP A 744 -11.20 33.88 -7.67
C ASP A 744 -10.02 34.06 -6.70
N PRO A 745 -9.72 35.28 -6.23
CA PRO A 745 -8.65 35.51 -5.29
C PRO A 745 -8.77 34.77 -3.95
N GLU A 746 -9.99 34.35 -3.61
CA GLU A 746 -10.27 33.60 -2.37
C GLU A 746 -10.06 32.10 -2.49
N LEU A 747 -9.76 31.60 -3.69
CA LEU A 747 -9.71 30.15 -3.96
C LEU A 747 -8.79 29.38 -3.02
N PHE A 748 -7.62 29.92 -2.69
CA PHE A 748 -6.63 29.27 -1.83
C PHE A 748 -6.59 29.81 -0.40
N ARG A 749 -7.61 30.56 0.02
CA ARG A 749 -7.68 31.11 1.39
C ARG A 749 -7.65 30.05 2.46
N ASP A 750 -8.26 28.89 2.22
CA ASP A 750 -8.24 27.79 3.18
C ASP A 750 -6.81 27.28 3.45
N ILE A 751 -5.97 27.25 2.43
CA ILE A 751 -4.54 26.89 2.57
C ILE A 751 -3.81 27.98 3.36
N TYR A 752 -4.03 29.24 3.04
CA TYR A 752 -3.46 30.38 3.78
C TYR A 752 -3.85 30.31 5.26
N ASN A 753 -5.13 30.09 5.55
CA ASN A 753 -5.64 30.01 6.90
C ASN A 753 -5.08 28.82 7.68
N SER A 754 -4.87 27.67 7.02
CA SER A 754 -4.27 26.48 7.65
C SER A 754 -2.85 26.73 8.16
N LEU A 755 -2.15 27.70 7.57
CA LEU A 755 -0.77 28.06 7.92
C LEU A 755 -0.68 29.19 8.95
N LEU A 756 -1.64 30.12 8.98
CA LEU A 756 -1.51 31.36 9.73
C LEU A 756 -2.66 31.67 10.70
N ASN A 757 -3.85 31.10 10.51
CA ASN A 757 -5.01 31.51 11.31
C ASN A 757 -5.09 30.77 12.65
N THR A 758 -4.69 31.46 13.73
CA THR A 758 -4.75 30.97 15.11
C THR A 758 -6.04 31.36 15.86
N LYS A 759 -6.97 32.10 15.22
CA LYS A 759 -8.10 32.76 15.91
C LYS A 759 -9.21 31.83 16.39
N ASN A 760 -9.27 30.58 15.92
CA ASN A 760 -10.35 29.66 16.23
C ASN A 760 -9.92 28.46 17.09
N SER A 761 -8.99 28.65 18.05
CA SER A 761 -8.46 27.61 18.93
C SER A 761 -7.79 26.40 18.20
N ALA A 762 -7.75 26.38 16.90
CA ALA A 762 -6.98 25.41 16.13
C ALA A 762 -5.52 25.87 15.99
N LYS A 763 -4.58 24.99 16.19
CA LYS A 763 -3.16 25.25 15.92
C LYS A 763 -2.97 25.48 14.42
N ALA A 764 -2.40 26.62 14.03
CA ALA A 764 -2.00 26.86 12.64
C ALA A 764 -0.68 26.15 12.35
N ASP A 765 -0.47 25.81 11.07
CA ASP A 765 0.73 25.13 10.57
C ASP A 765 1.12 23.91 11.42
N THR A 766 0.16 23.01 11.60
CA THR A 766 0.29 21.79 12.41
C THR A 766 1.41 20.86 11.91
N TYR A 767 1.81 20.97 10.66
CA TYR A 767 2.85 20.15 10.05
C TYR A 767 4.18 20.88 9.84
N PHE A 768 4.36 22.07 10.47
CA PHE A 768 5.62 22.81 10.52
C PHE A 768 6.20 23.19 9.16
N ILE A 769 5.33 23.45 8.19
CA ILE A 769 5.73 23.83 6.82
C ILE A 769 6.57 25.11 6.83
N LEU A 770 6.12 26.16 7.51
CA LEU A 770 6.85 27.43 7.55
C LEU A 770 8.14 27.30 8.38
N LYS A 771 8.12 26.50 9.43
CA LYS A 771 9.30 26.25 10.26
C LYS A 771 10.43 25.58 9.48
N ASP A 772 10.11 24.65 8.62
CA ASP A 772 11.06 23.90 7.81
C ASP A 772 11.35 24.54 6.44
N PHE A 773 10.61 25.57 6.04
CA PHE A 773 10.69 26.14 4.69
C PHE A 773 12.11 26.59 4.32
N ARG A 774 12.75 27.39 5.17
CA ARG A 774 14.09 27.93 4.88
C ARG A 774 15.14 26.82 4.84
N SER A 775 15.07 25.86 5.76
CA SER A 775 15.93 24.67 5.77
C SER A 775 15.76 23.83 4.49
N TYR A 776 14.53 23.69 4.02
CA TYR A 776 14.21 23.01 2.76
C TYR A 776 14.79 23.77 1.55
N ALA A 777 14.61 25.09 1.50
CA ALA A 777 15.17 25.93 0.44
C ALA A 777 16.71 25.83 0.38
N GLU A 778 17.39 25.81 1.53
CA GLU A 778 18.84 25.62 1.60
C GLU A 778 19.26 24.22 1.13
N ALA A 779 18.51 23.18 1.47
CA ALA A 779 18.75 21.84 0.98
C ALA A 779 18.59 21.77 -0.55
N GLN A 780 17.60 22.45 -1.12
CA GLN A 780 17.40 22.55 -2.56
C GLN A 780 18.57 23.25 -3.28
N LYS A 781 19.16 24.26 -2.66
CA LYS A 781 20.39 24.91 -3.19
C LYS A 781 21.57 23.95 -3.20
N ARG A 782 21.71 23.11 -2.15
CA ARG A 782 22.75 22.07 -2.12
C ARG A 782 22.56 21.02 -3.21
N VAL A 783 21.33 20.66 -3.52
CA VAL A 783 21.00 19.76 -4.64
C VAL A 783 21.48 20.35 -5.95
N GLU A 784 21.19 21.62 -6.23
CA GLU A 784 21.59 22.29 -7.46
C GLU A 784 23.13 22.35 -7.60
N ALA A 785 23.81 22.75 -6.52
CA ALA A 785 25.27 22.82 -6.50
C ALA A 785 25.92 21.46 -6.74
N ALA A 786 25.37 20.42 -6.12
CA ALA A 786 25.85 19.04 -6.30
C ALA A 786 25.59 18.52 -7.71
N TYR A 787 24.46 18.85 -8.31
CA TYR A 787 24.12 18.40 -9.67
C TYR A 787 25.07 18.98 -10.74
N ARG A 788 25.67 20.14 -10.50
CA ARG A 788 26.67 20.76 -11.41
C ARG A 788 27.96 19.95 -11.47
N ASP A 789 28.31 19.21 -10.42
CA ASP A 789 29.44 18.28 -10.41
C ASP A 789 28.95 16.90 -10.89
N GLU A 790 29.04 16.69 -12.20
CA GLU A 790 28.54 15.48 -12.86
C GLU A 790 29.18 14.19 -12.30
N ASN A 791 30.46 14.22 -11.97
CA ASN A 791 31.15 13.05 -11.41
C ASN A 791 30.71 12.74 -10.00
N TRP A 792 30.56 13.77 -9.17
CA TRP A 792 30.03 13.60 -7.81
C TRP A 792 28.61 13.03 -7.85
N TRP A 793 27.75 13.62 -8.70
CA TRP A 793 26.35 13.18 -8.80
C TRP A 793 26.24 11.73 -9.27
N ALA A 794 26.98 11.38 -10.30
CA ALA A 794 27.02 10.00 -10.80
C ALA A 794 27.50 9.03 -9.73
N ARG A 795 28.55 9.36 -8.99
CA ARG A 795 29.07 8.57 -7.88
C ARG A 795 28.01 8.38 -6.80
N ALA A 796 27.36 9.44 -6.36
CA ALA A 796 26.32 9.38 -5.34
C ALA A 796 25.10 8.57 -5.81
N ALA A 797 24.67 8.73 -7.06
CA ALA A 797 23.59 7.96 -7.67
C ALA A 797 23.90 6.45 -7.69
N MET A 798 25.09 6.08 -8.12
CA MET A 798 25.55 4.68 -8.12
C MET A 798 25.63 4.11 -6.71
N LEU A 799 26.07 4.89 -5.71
CA LEU A 799 26.12 4.48 -4.31
C LEU A 799 24.72 4.25 -3.72
N ASN A 800 23.74 5.06 -4.13
CA ASN A 800 22.35 4.83 -3.72
C ASN A 800 21.86 3.45 -4.19
N THR A 801 22.02 3.12 -5.47
CA THR A 801 21.67 1.80 -5.99
C THR A 801 22.46 0.69 -5.28
N ALA A 802 23.79 0.83 -5.18
CA ALA A 802 24.67 -0.17 -4.55
C ALA A 802 24.38 -0.42 -3.07
N SER A 803 23.79 0.54 -2.38
CA SER A 803 23.50 0.49 -0.95
C SER A 803 22.05 0.07 -0.64
N ALA A 804 21.23 -0.23 -1.65
CA ALA A 804 19.80 -0.50 -1.50
C ALA A 804 19.49 -1.93 -1.01
N GLY A 805 20.46 -2.80 -0.83
CA GLY A 805 20.27 -4.23 -0.53
C GLY A 805 19.40 -4.51 0.70
N LYS A 806 19.55 -3.74 1.77
CA LYS A 806 18.72 -3.86 2.98
C LYS A 806 17.23 -3.71 2.72
N PHE A 807 16.86 -2.95 1.71
CA PHE A 807 15.47 -2.54 1.46
C PHE A 807 14.71 -3.49 0.53
N SER A 808 15.24 -4.71 0.33
CA SER A 808 14.48 -5.80 -0.28
C SER A 808 13.38 -6.30 0.65
N SER A 809 12.19 -6.51 0.12
CA SER A 809 11.12 -7.19 0.86
C SER A 809 11.47 -8.65 1.19
N ASP A 810 12.41 -9.25 0.49
CA ASP A 810 12.92 -10.58 0.81
C ASP A 810 13.55 -10.59 2.21
N ARG A 811 14.39 -9.61 2.52
CA ARG A 811 14.94 -9.44 3.87
C ARG A 811 13.83 -9.24 4.91
N THR A 812 12.85 -8.40 4.61
CA THR A 812 11.72 -8.14 5.51
C THR A 812 10.96 -9.44 5.82
N ILE A 813 10.63 -10.21 4.81
CA ILE A 813 9.93 -11.50 4.97
C ILE A 813 10.76 -12.50 5.79
N GLU A 814 12.06 -12.60 5.54
CA GLU A 814 12.92 -13.49 6.35
C GLU A 814 12.92 -13.10 7.83
N GLU A 815 12.86 -11.80 8.14
CA GLU A 815 12.76 -11.32 9.52
C GLU A 815 11.38 -11.63 10.14
N TYR A 816 10.28 -11.48 9.41
CA TYR A 816 8.96 -11.91 9.86
C TYR A 816 8.92 -13.42 10.14
N VAL A 817 9.47 -14.21 9.25
CA VAL A 817 9.52 -15.68 9.40
C VAL A 817 10.34 -16.06 10.63
N ARG A 818 11.51 -15.49 10.81
CA ARG A 818 12.39 -15.78 11.94
C ARG A 818 11.74 -15.43 13.29
N ASP A 819 11.13 -14.26 13.40
CA ASP A 819 10.71 -13.66 14.68
C ASP A 819 9.22 -13.84 15.00
N ILE A 820 8.36 -14.00 13.98
CA ILE A 820 6.90 -13.93 14.16
C ILE A 820 6.20 -15.17 13.60
N TRP A 821 6.43 -15.52 12.33
CA TRP A 821 5.63 -16.54 11.64
C TRP A 821 6.17 -17.95 11.79
N HIS A 822 7.48 -18.14 11.92
CA HIS A 822 8.15 -19.44 12.04
C HIS A 822 7.73 -20.43 10.96
N LEU A 823 7.71 -19.98 9.70
CA LEU A 823 7.37 -20.80 8.54
C LEU A 823 8.56 -21.63 8.08
N GLU A 824 8.27 -22.78 7.47
CA GLU A 824 9.25 -23.60 6.76
C GLU A 824 9.02 -23.49 5.25
N LYS A 825 10.10 -23.54 4.49
CA LYS A 825 10.03 -23.47 3.02
C LYS A 825 9.47 -24.74 2.44
N ILE A 826 8.65 -24.61 1.40
CA ILE A 826 8.29 -25.72 0.51
C ILE A 826 9.21 -25.73 -0.70
N HIS A 827 9.29 -26.86 -1.35
CA HIS A 827 10.06 -27.04 -2.57
C HIS A 827 9.19 -27.72 -3.63
N VAL A 828 9.20 -27.17 -4.85
CA VAL A 828 8.44 -27.71 -6.00
C VAL A 828 9.43 -27.97 -7.13
N ASP A 829 9.68 -29.24 -7.41
CA ASP A 829 10.61 -29.65 -8.45
C ASP A 829 9.97 -29.62 -9.85
N ASP A 830 10.80 -29.50 -10.89
CA ASP A 830 10.33 -29.61 -12.29
C ASP A 830 9.66 -30.96 -12.58
N ASP A 831 10.10 -32.00 -11.92
CA ASP A 831 9.51 -33.35 -12.08
C ASP A 831 8.12 -33.45 -11.45
N ASP A 832 7.86 -32.74 -10.35
CA ASP A 832 6.53 -32.61 -9.74
C ASP A 832 5.54 -31.93 -10.68
N VAL A 833 5.99 -30.91 -11.39
CA VAL A 833 5.17 -30.18 -12.37
C VAL A 833 4.90 -31.05 -13.62
N LYS A 834 5.92 -31.74 -14.13
CA LYS A 834 5.77 -32.62 -15.30
C LYS A 834 4.88 -33.83 -15.04
N ALA A 835 4.70 -34.23 -13.80
CA ALA A 835 3.84 -35.37 -13.41
C ALA A 835 2.34 -35.01 -13.44
N LEU A 836 1.98 -33.74 -13.62
CA LEU A 836 0.61 -33.24 -13.76
C LEU A 836 0.14 -33.29 -15.21
#